data_1bb3cb4da1434d7e883a958d51d652e8
#
_entry.id   1bb3cb4da1434d7e883a958d51d652e8
#
_cell.length_a   1.000
_cell.length_b   1.000
_cell.length_c   1.000
_cell.angle_alpha   90.00
_cell.angle_beta   90.00
_cell.angle_gamma   90.00
#
_symmetry.space_group_name_H-M   'P 1'
#
loop_
_entity.id
_entity.type
_entity.pdbx_description
1 polymer ?
#
loop_
_entity_poly.entity_id
_entity_poly.type
_entity_poly.pdbx_seq_one_letter_code
_entity_poly.pdbx_strand_id
1 'polypeptide(L)'
;VDIQLLFWFAPVGAVLALTFAYIFYSQMMASDSGSERSQEIAGYVREGAMSYLWQQYRIVAMFFVVAFAFFAFLAFVLKVQSPWTPIAFLTGGFFSGLSGYLGMKTATNASSRTTAAAAKSLNQGLTVAFRSGAVMGFVVVGLGLLDISIWWKILNYVMSIKDSLKDSWMSIFVVHDYIEITTIMLTFGMGASSQALFARVGGGIFTKAADVGADLVGKTEAGIPEDDPRNPAVIADNVGDNVGDVAGMGADLYESYCGSILATAALGASAFGIGQYANLQLNAILLPMAISGVGIFASLIGVYFVKTHEDATQKDLLGSLGWGINVSAVLTGIAAGVLTYIMLPGHFNVFGSILAGLISGIIIGWATEYYTASDYEPTQEVAGQSTTGPATVIIAGMANGMMSTGIPVVTVGVAVLFAYGFAGGFENSAMGLYGIGIGAVGMLATLGITLATDAYGPIADNAGGNAEMCHMNPEVRKRTDALDSLGNTTAATGKGYAIGSAALTAMALLGAYVEELRVGLIRMANTSGELIDKFIFVEKKPVPVQFATMHDFMTFYDVNLMNPQVLVGVFLGSMLVFVFCAMTMKAVGRAAHSMVEEVRRQFKEIPGLLKGEAGAKADYASCVAISTQGAQKEMITPSLMAIIVPILVGLFLGPSGIMGLLIGGLSTGFTVAVMMANAGGSWDNAKKYVESGQFGGKGSDCHKATVVGDTVGDPFKDTSGPSLNILIKLMSMVAVVVAGLTVSYSPKVQYVLGFNPTEHRYKEEANLAVKDGTLKLPDPKTAGIASSAMGMQDEDDPLMGSDDTILAEDEEGLLGDDLATDTVQQEPAAAPAPATPAPATPAPAATPAPAATPAPAPADSGFGGFDEPAKPAAPAPAAEPAAPAAAPAPAAAPEPKPAEGAATASPAADGFGDL
;
A
#
# COMPACT_ATOMS: atom_id res chain seq x y z
N VAL A 1 -10.41 -0.27 -34.40
CA VAL A 1 -9.08 0.24 -33.94
C VAL A 1 -8.22 -0.96 -33.64
N ASP A 2 -7.00 -0.98 -34.24
CA ASP A 2 -6.05 -2.06 -33.91
C ASP A 2 -5.65 -1.97 -32.43
N ILE A 3 -6.00 -3.00 -31.66
CA ILE A 3 -5.82 -3.04 -30.20
C ILE A 3 -4.34 -3.03 -29.83
N GLN A 4 -3.48 -3.57 -30.71
CA GLN A 4 -2.03 -3.47 -30.55
C GLN A 4 -1.54 -2.02 -30.58
N LEU A 5 -2.28 -1.12 -31.24
CA LEU A 5 -1.97 0.31 -31.22
C LEU A 5 -2.27 0.94 -29.86
N LEU A 6 -3.33 0.50 -29.17
CA LEU A 6 -3.69 1.03 -27.84
C LEU A 6 -2.70 0.63 -26.75
N PHE A 7 -1.99 -0.49 -26.88
CA PHE A 7 -0.87 -0.83 -26.01
C PHE A 7 0.19 0.29 -25.94
N TRP A 8 0.42 1.00 -27.07
CA TRP A 8 1.45 2.02 -27.12
C TRP A 8 1.19 3.23 -26.22
N PHE A 9 -0.04 3.41 -25.69
CA PHE A 9 -0.28 4.43 -24.65
C PHE A 9 0.58 4.20 -23.42
N ALA A 10 0.87 2.95 -23.06
CA ALA A 10 1.70 2.63 -21.91
C ALA A 10 3.18 3.01 -22.12
N PRO A 11 3.93 2.47 -23.09
CA PRO A 11 5.34 2.84 -23.26
C PRO A 11 5.54 4.29 -23.68
N VAL A 12 4.63 4.89 -24.47
CA VAL A 12 4.70 6.31 -24.83
C VAL A 12 4.46 7.19 -23.61
N GLY A 13 3.45 6.87 -22.79
CA GLY A 13 3.20 7.54 -21.51
C GLY A 13 4.41 7.46 -20.57
N ALA A 14 5.03 6.28 -20.47
CA ALA A 14 6.24 6.07 -19.67
C ALA A 14 7.41 6.95 -20.13
N VAL A 15 7.71 6.94 -21.43
CA VAL A 15 8.78 7.79 -22.01
C VAL A 15 8.47 9.27 -21.83
N LEU A 16 7.21 9.67 -21.99
CA LEU A 16 6.77 11.05 -21.76
C LEU A 16 6.97 11.46 -20.29
N ALA A 17 6.56 10.62 -19.35
CA ALA A 17 6.77 10.85 -17.91
C ALA A 17 8.26 11.09 -17.60
N LEU A 18 9.14 10.20 -18.05
CA LEU A 18 10.59 10.32 -17.81
C LEU A 18 11.19 11.55 -18.52
N THR A 19 10.67 11.90 -19.68
CA THR A 19 11.11 13.11 -20.41
C THR A 19 10.73 14.37 -19.63
N PHE A 20 9.50 14.47 -19.13
CA PHE A 20 9.07 15.63 -18.33
C PHE A 20 9.72 15.64 -16.95
N ALA A 21 9.96 14.49 -16.32
CA ALA A 21 10.79 14.41 -15.12
C ALA A 21 12.17 15.02 -15.35
N TYR A 22 12.82 14.69 -16.47
CA TYR A 22 14.12 15.29 -16.83
C TYR A 22 14.01 16.80 -17.10
N ILE A 23 12.95 17.26 -17.77
CA ILE A 23 12.71 18.70 -18.01
C ILE A 23 12.54 19.45 -16.68
N PHE A 24 11.70 18.96 -15.77
CA PHE A 24 11.48 19.58 -14.46
C PHE A 24 12.76 19.56 -13.60
N TYR A 25 13.49 18.44 -13.60
CA TYR A 25 14.80 18.35 -12.97
C TYR A 25 15.78 19.41 -13.51
N SER A 26 15.86 19.57 -14.83
CA SER A 26 16.74 20.54 -15.48
C SER A 26 16.31 21.98 -15.16
N GLN A 27 15.01 22.27 -15.12
CA GLN A 27 14.48 23.58 -14.71
C GLN A 27 14.82 23.89 -13.24
N MET A 28 14.65 22.92 -12.35
CA MET A 28 15.02 23.03 -10.94
C MET A 28 16.52 23.29 -10.79
N MET A 29 17.37 22.55 -11.48
CA MET A 29 18.84 22.72 -11.43
C MET A 29 19.29 24.06 -12.00
N ALA A 30 18.56 24.64 -12.94
CA ALA A 30 18.81 25.98 -13.48
C ALA A 30 18.37 27.12 -12.55
N SER A 31 17.58 26.83 -11.51
CA SER A 31 17.15 27.82 -10.51
C SER A 31 18.32 28.20 -9.60
N ASP A 32 18.25 29.40 -9.02
CA ASP A 32 19.21 29.95 -8.10
C ASP A 32 19.46 29.00 -6.90
N SER A 33 20.70 28.61 -6.66
CA SER A 33 21.09 27.68 -5.59
C SER A 33 21.23 28.32 -4.21
N GLY A 34 21.02 29.64 -4.10
CA GLY A 34 21.16 30.38 -2.85
C GLY A 34 22.59 30.78 -2.47
N SER A 35 22.75 31.23 -1.24
CA SER A 35 24.04 31.65 -0.69
C SER A 35 25.04 30.48 -0.54
N GLU A 36 26.34 30.76 -0.41
CA GLU A 36 27.36 29.73 -0.14
C GLU A 36 27.01 28.92 1.12
N ARG A 37 26.52 29.56 2.17
CA ARG A 37 26.09 28.88 3.41
C ARG A 37 24.90 27.97 3.18
N SER A 38 23.89 28.39 2.39
CA SER A 38 22.74 27.58 2.01
C SER A 38 23.15 26.33 1.21
N GLN A 39 24.14 26.50 0.30
CA GLN A 39 24.68 25.39 -0.49
C GLN A 39 25.51 24.43 0.37
N GLU A 40 26.26 24.92 1.37
CA GLU A 40 27.03 24.12 2.33
C GLU A 40 26.07 23.21 3.13
N ILE A 41 25.00 23.77 3.72
CA ILE A 41 24.01 23.04 4.49
C ILE A 41 23.30 21.98 3.62
N ALA A 42 22.84 22.37 2.44
CA ALA A 42 22.24 21.40 1.49
C ALA A 42 23.29 20.35 1.03
N GLY A 43 24.55 20.66 1.07
CA GLY A 43 25.67 19.74 0.83
C GLY A 43 25.72 18.64 1.90
N TYR A 44 25.65 18.99 3.18
CA TYR A 44 25.63 18.03 4.30
C TYR A 44 24.40 17.09 4.22
N VAL A 45 23.21 17.65 3.95
CA VAL A 45 21.99 16.85 3.76
C VAL A 45 22.15 15.87 2.59
N ARG A 46 22.70 16.33 1.47
CA ARG A 46 22.92 15.48 0.28
C ARG A 46 23.93 14.36 0.54
N GLU A 47 25.04 14.66 1.20
CA GLU A 47 26.07 13.69 1.55
C GLU A 47 25.50 12.62 2.50
N GLY A 48 24.77 13.04 3.55
CA GLY A 48 24.10 12.15 4.47
C GLY A 48 23.09 11.25 3.78
N ALA A 49 22.22 11.80 2.93
CA ALA A 49 21.21 11.08 2.18
C ALA A 49 21.82 10.03 1.23
N MET A 50 22.90 10.38 0.50
CA MET A 50 23.58 9.44 -0.38
C MET A 50 24.32 8.34 0.40
N SER A 51 24.90 8.67 1.55
CA SER A 51 25.55 7.70 2.43
C SER A 51 24.53 6.66 2.96
N TYR A 52 23.37 7.13 3.42
CA TYR A 52 22.28 6.25 3.85
C TYR A 52 21.85 5.31 2.73
N LEU A 53 21.52 5.84 1.54
CA LEU A 53 21.06 5.02 0.41
C LEU A 53 22.07 3.95 0.01
N TRP A 54 23.35 4.30 -0.03
CA TRP A 54 24.39 3.34 -0.38
C TRP A 54 24.46 2.19 0.61
N GLN A 55 24.38 2.49 1.90
CA GLN A 55 24.41 1.46 2.94
C GLN A 55 23.14 0.60 2.92
N GLN A 56 21.97 1.22 2.74
CA GLN A 56 20.69 0.52 2.63
C GLN A 56 20.67 -0.42 1.42
N TYR A 57 21.08 0.07 0.25
CA TYR A 57 21.08 -0.75 -0.97
C TYR A 57 22.05 -1.91 -0.90
N ARG A 58 23.14 -1.79 -0.15
CA ARG A 58 24.05 -2.91 0.11
C ARG A 58 23.38 -4.06 0.88
N ILE A 59 22.59 -3.73 1.92
CA ILE A 59 21.87 -4.75 2.70
C ILE A 59 20.74 -5.35 1.85
N VAL A 60 20.00 -4.51 1.16
CA VAL A 60 18.93 -4.95 0.27
C VAL A 60 19.46 -5.83 -0.86
N ALA A 61 20.59 -5.49 -1.46
CA ALA A 61 21.22 -6.32 -2.49
C ALA A 61 21.58 -7.73 -1.96
N MET A 62 22.09 -7.84 -0.71
CA MET A 62 22.31 -9.16 -0.09
C MET A 62 21.01 -9.96 0.04
N PHE A 63 19.93 -9.31 0.48
CA PHE A 63 18.61 -9.93 0.53
C PHE A 63 18.17 -10.41 -0.87
N PHE A 64 18.32 -9.55 -1.91
CA PHE A 64 17.92 -9.90 -3.28
C PHE A 64 18.73 -11.09 -3.84
N VAL A 65 20.02 -11.20 -3.52
CA VAL A 65 20.83 -12.35 -3.91
C VAL A 65 20.30 -13.65 -3.25
N VAL A 66 19.98 -13.60 -1.97
CA VAL A 66 19.43 -14.77 -1.24
C VAL A 66 18.06 -15.16 -1.79
N ALA A 67 17.18 -14.19 -1.99
CA ALA A 67 15.85 -14.40 -2.55
C ALA A 67 15.91 -14.92 -4.00
N PHE A 68 16.79 -14.38 -4.84
CA PHE A 68 17.04 -14.88 -6.18
C PHE A 68 17.44 -16.36 -6.18
N ALA A 69 18.40 -16.74 -5.30
CA ALA A 69 18.82 -18.14 -5.16
C ALA A 69 17.66 -19.03 -4.70
N PHE A 70 16.81 -18.54 -3.79
CA PHE A 70 15.62 -19.26 -3.34
C PHE A 70 14.61 -19.46 -4.48
N PHE A 71 14.28 -18.42 -5.24
CA PHE A 71 13.37 -18.55 -6.39
C PHE A 71 13.96 -19.39 -7.52
N ALA A 72 15.26 -19.29 -7.77
CA ALA A 72 15.94 -20.18 -8.71
C ALA A 72 15.85 -21.65 -8.26
N PHE A 73 16.00 -21.94 -6.97
CA PHE A 73 15.78 -23.27 -6.43
C PHE A 73 14.33 -23.76 -6.64
N LEU A 74 13.33 -22.93 -6.37
CA LEU A 74 11.91 -23.25 -6.62
C LEU A 74 11.63 -23.53 -8.10
N ALA A 75 12.24 -22.76 -9.01
CA ALA A 75 12.01 -22.84 -10.45
C ALA A 75 12.76 -24.01 -11.11
N PHE A 76 14.05 -24.16 -10.83
CA PHE A 76 14.90 -25.12 -11.54
C PHE A 76 15.02 -26.48 -10.85
N VAL A 77 14.97 -26.53 -9.51
CA VAL A 77 15.11 -27.77 -8.74
C VAL A 77 13.74 -28.36 -8.41
N LEU A 78 12.88 -27.60 -7.75
CA LEU A 78 11.54 -28.07 -7.36
C LEU A 78 10.52 -28.01 -8.50
N LYS A 79 10.76 -27.17 -9.51
CA LYS A 79 9.88 -26.95 -10.68
C LYS A 79 8.44 -26.54 -10.32
N VAL A 80 8.28 -25.85 -9.19
CA VAL A 80 7.00 -25.33 -8.72
C VAL A 80 6.74 -23.89 -9.17
N GLN A 81 7.74 -23.24 -9.80
CA GLN A 81 7.68 -21.88 -10.29
C GLN A 81 8.20 -21.75 -11.73
N SER A 82 7.85 -20.64 -12.42
CA SER A 82 8.39 -20.31 -13.72
C SER A 82 9.89 -19.97 -13.65
N PRO A 83 10.71 -20.39 -14.63
CA PRO A 83 12.12 -19.97 -14.73
C PRO A 83 12.31 -18.45 -14.90
N TRP A 84 11.28 -17.71 -15.29
CA TRP A 84 11.29 -16.24 -15.38
C TRP A 84 11.18 -15.55 -14.02
N THR A 85 10.60 -16.23 -13.01
CA THR A 85 10.35 -15.67 -11.66
C THR A 85 11.57 -15.01 -11.02
N PRO A 86 12.76 -15.65 -10.94
CA PRO A 86 13.94 -15.03 -10.32
C PRO A 86 14.34 -13.72 -11.02
N ILE A 87 14.24 -13.67 -12.36
CA ILE A 87 14.64 -12.51 -13.17
C ILE A 87 13.63 -11.38 -12.98
N ALA A 88 12.33 -11.67 -13.04
CA ALA A 88 11.27 -10.70 -12.83
C ALA A 88 11.35 -10.06 -11.42
N PHE A 89 11.61 -10.86 -10.39
CA PHE A 89 11.83 -10.39 -9.04
C PHE A 89 12.96 -9.36 -8.94
N LEU A 90 14.09 -9.60 -9.62
CA LEU A 90 15.22 -8.66 -9.60
C LEU A 90 14.90 -7.34 -10.29
N THR A 91 14.20 -7.36 -11.43
CA THR A 91 13.88 -6.11 -12.16
C THR A 91 12.94 -5.23 -11.36
N GLY A 92 11.91 -5.79 -10.72
CA GLY A 92 11.01 -5.03 -9.87
C GLY A 92 11.72 -4.31 -8.72
N GLY A 93 12.62 -5.01 -8.03
CA GLY A 93 13.44 -4.39 -6.97
C GLY A 93 14.40 -3.32 -7.50
N PHE A 94 15.01 -3.56 -8.66
CA PHE A 94 15.93 -2.61 -9.29
C PHE A 94 15.23 -1.30 -9.68
N PHE A 95 14.11 -1.35 -10.38
CA PHE A 95 13.39 -0.14 -10.81
C PHE A 95 12.75 0.60 -9.64
N SER A 96 12.25 -0.11 -8.62
CA SER A 96 11.77 0.50 -7.38
C SER A 96 12.90 1.24 -6.65
N GLY A 97 14.07 0.62 -6.47
CA GLY A 97 15.24 1.28 -5.87
C GLY A 97 15.76 2.46 -6.71
N LEU A 98 15.78 2.33 -8.03
CA LEU A 98 16.16 3.41 -8.95
C LEU A 98 15.25 4.63 -8.80
N SER A 99 13.93 4.41 -8.66
CA SER A 99 12.97 5.49 -8.46
C SER A 99 13.26 6.27 -7.16
N GLY A 100 13.51 5.56 -6.05
CA GLY A 100 13.89 6.16 -4.77
C GLY A 100 15.20 6.96 -4.85
N TYR A 101 16.21 6.42 -5.54
CA TYR A 101 17.48 7.13 -5.76
C TYR A 101 17.31 8.45 -6.52
N LEU A 102 16.56 8.42 -7.65
CA LEU A 102 16.32 9.61 -8.47
C LEU A 102 15.48 10.65 -7.74
N GLY A 103 14.48 10.22 -6.98
CA GLY A 103 13.66 11.08 -6.13
C GLY A 103 14.50 11.80 -5.07
N MET A 104 15.25 11.04 -4.27
CA MET A 104 16.11 11.60 -3.22
C MET A 104 17.17 12.54 -3.77
N LYS A 105 17.81 12.16 -4.89
CA LYS A 105 18.77 13.05 -5.57
C LYS A 105 18.12 14.36 -5.98
N THR A 106 16.86 14.34 -6.41
CA THR A 106 16.14 15.55 -6.79
C THR A 106 15.78 16.38 -5.57
N ALA A 107 15.18 15.80 -4.54
CA ALA A 107 14.73 16.49 -3.34
C ALA A 107 15.88 17.20 -2.61
N THR A 108 17.03 16.51 -2.40
CA THR A 108 18.21 17.08 -1.75
C THR A 108 18.90 18.18 -2.55
N ASN A 109 18.66 18.29 -3.86
CA ASN A 109 19.09 19.41 -4.69
C ASN A 109 18.06 20.53 -4.76
N ALA A 110 16.80 20.25 -4.43
CA ALA A 110 15.70 21.20 -4.54
C ALA A 110 15.59 22.12 -3.31
N SER A 111 15.93 21.66 -2.09
CA SER A 111 15.69 22.38 -0.84
C SER A 111 16.32 23.80 -0.83
N SER A 112 17.63 23.95 -1.06
CA SER A 112 18.29 25.27 -1.10
C SER A 112 17.76 26.17 -2.23
N ARG A 113 17.37 25.58 -3.36
CA ARG A 113 16.77 26.30 -4.50
C ARG A 113 15.36 26.78 -4.18
N THR A 114 14.60 25.99 -3.43
CA THR A 114 13.29 26.38 -2.92
C THR A 114 13.41 27.55 -1.93
N THR A 115 14.39 27.49 -1.01
CA THR A 115 14.69 28.59 -0.09
C THR A 115 15.03 29.87 -0.85
N ALA A 116 15.93 29.79 -1.84
CA ALA A 116 16.30 30.94 -2.67
C ALA A 116 15.13 31.50 -3.51
N ALA A 117 14.23 30.63 -3.96
CA ALA A 117 13.01 31.03 -4.67
C ALA A 117 11.98 31.66 -3.72
N ALA A 118 11.78 31.12 -2.50
CA ALA A 118 10.91 31.65 -1.47
C ALA A 118 11.38 33.04 -0.97
N ALA A 119 12.70 33.29 -1.01
CA ALA A 119 13.24 34.63 -0.73
C ALA A 119 12.74 35.68 -1.72
N LYS A 120 12.38 35.29 -2.95
CA LYS A 120 11.84 36.18 -3.98
C LYS A 120 10.32 36.30 -3.90
N SER A 121 9.60 35.19 -3.83
CA SER A 121 8.15 35.15 -3.67
C SER A 121 7.64 33.77 -3.25
N LEU A 122 6.47 33.74 -2.59
CA LEU A 122 5.80 32.51 -2.17
C LEU A 122 5.48 31.61 -3.38
N ASN A 123 4.96 32.18 -4.47
CA ASN A 123 4.64 31.42 -5.69
C ASN A 123 5.87 30.82 -6.37
N GLN A 124 7.02 31.50 -6.33
CA GLN A 124 8.26 30.95 -6.88
C GLN A 124 8.75 29.78 -6.01
N GLY A 125 8.71 29.92 -4.68
CA GLY A 125 9.00 28.84 -3.74
C GLY A 125 8.14 27.60 -4.01
N LEU A 126 6.83 27.78 -4.04
CA LEU A 126 5.88 26.71 -4.39
C LEU A 126 6.19 26.07 -5.74
N THR A 127 6.44 26.87 -6.77
CA THR A 127 6.71 26.34 -8.12
C THR A 127 7.97 25.47 -8.17
N VAL A 128 9.06 25.89 -7.51
CA VAL A 128 10.31 25.11 -7.49
C VAL A 128 10.11 23.84 -6.67
N ALA A 129 9.54 23.91 -5.48
CA ALA A 129 9.29 22.75 -4.64
C ALA A 129 8.36 21.74 -5.30
N PHE A 130 7.19 22.18 -5.80
CA PHE A 130 6.19 21.31 -6.41
C PHE A 130 6.68 20.66 -7.72
N ARG A 131 7.37 21.40 -8.60
CA ARG A 131 7.96 20.79 -9.80
C ARG A 131 9.07 19.80 -9.45
N SER A 132 9.80 20.02 -8.38
CA SER A 132 10.79 19.05 -7.89
C SER A 132 10.13 17.80 -7.34
N GLY A 133 9.01 17.93 -6.62
CA GLY A 133 8.15 16.80 -6.23
C GLY A 133 7.58 16.06 -7.45
N ALA A 134 7.18 16.81 -8.51
CA ALA A 134 6.69 16.21 -9.75
C ALA A 134 7.75 15.37 -10.48
N VAL A 135 9.04 15.68 -10.33
CA VAL A 135 10.12 14.79 -10.84
C VAL A 135 9.94 13.39 -10.24
N MET A 136 9.75 13.30 -8.91
CA MET A 136 9.55 12.02 -8.23
C MET A 136 8.31 11.31 -8.72
N GLY A 137 7.17 12.02 -8.79
CA GLY A 137 5.91 11.45 -9.28
C GLY A 137 6.05 10.84 -10.68
N PHE A 138 6.65 11.58 -11.63
CA PHE A 138 6.80 11.09 -13.00
C PHE A 138 7.92 10.05 -13.17
N VAL A 139 8.94 10.04 -12.34
CA VAL A 139 9.93 8.96 -12.30
C VAL A 139 9.28 7.65 -11.88
N VAL A 140 8.48 7.67 -10.82
CA VAL A 140 7.78 6.48 -10.29
C VAL A 140 6.85 5.88 -11.32
N VAL A 141 5.88 6.66 -11.83
CA VAL A 141 4.91 6.14 -12.82
C VAL A 141 5.57 5.80 -14.15
N GLY A 142 6.60 6.56 -14.55
CA GLY A 142 7.34 6.33 -15.78
C GLY A 142 8.15 5.04 -15.75
N LEU A 143 8.95 4.81 -14.70
CA LEU A 143 9.73 3.58 -14.56
C LEU A 143 8.84 2.36 -14.36
N GLY A 144 7.76 2.46 -13.58
CA GLY A 144 6.82 1.37 -13.36
C GLY A 144 6.14 0.92 -14.65
N LEU A 145 5.58 1.86 -15.40
CA LEU A 145 4.89 1.54 -16.66
C LEU A 145 5.86 1.10 -17.77
N LEU A 146 7.11 1.59 -17.72
CA LEU A 146 8.17 1.15 -18.64
C LEU A 146 8.53 -0.32 -18.39
N ASP A 147 8.77 -0.71 -17.14
CA ASP A 147 9.11 -2.09 -16.76
C ASP A 147 7.99 -3.06 -17.13
N ILE A 148 6.73 -2.74 -16.78
CA ILE A 148 5.54 -3.50 -17.21
C ILE A 148 5.50 -3.66 -18.74
N SER A 149 5.75 -2.57 -19.47
CA SER A 149 5.71 -2.59 -20.96
C SER A 149 6.82 -3.45 -21.56
N ILE A 150 8.01 -3.43 -20.98
CA ILE A 150 9.16 -4.26 -21.41
C ILE A 150 8.85 -5.74 -21.15
N TRP A 151 8.39 -6.10 -19.94
CA TRP A 151 8.03 -7.48 -19.61
C TRP A 151 6.93 -8.02 -20.52
N TRP A 152 5.88 -7.24 -20.73
CA TRP A 152 4.81 -7.61 -21.67
C TRP A 152 5.35 -7.94 -23.07
N LYS A 153 6.22 -7.08 -23.62
CA LYS A 153 6.80 -7.29 -24.94
C LYS A 153 7.71 -8.51 -25.01
N ILE A 154 8.56 -8.71 -24.00
CA ILE A 154 9.47 -9.87 -23.94
C ILE A 154 8.66 -11.17 -23.90
N LEU A 155 7.72 -11.29 -22.94
CA LEU A 155 6.97 -12.53 -22.75
C LEU A 155 6.02 -12.83 -23.91
N ASN A 156 5.36 -11.81 -24.47
CA ASN A 156 4.52 -11.96 -25.67
C ASN A 156 5.35 -12.38 -26.90
N TYR A 157 6.57 -11.86 -27.04
CA TYR A 157 7.49 -12.32 -28.08
C TYR A 157 7.91 -13.79 -27.88
N VAL A 158 8.29 -14.17 -26.64
CA VAL A 158 8.63 -15.56 -26.30
C VAL A 158 7.45 -16.50 -26.61
N MET A 159 6.23 -16.12 -26.25
CA MET A 159 5.02 -16.86 -26.55
C MET A 159 4.84 -17.03 -28.09
N SER A 160 5.12 -15.99 -28.88
CA SER A 160 4.98 -16.02 -30.36
C SER A 160 5.96 -16.99 -31.04
N ILE A 161 7.14 -17.22 -30.47
CA ILE A 161 8.18 -18.13 -30.98
C ILE A 161 8.22 -19.48 -30.27
N LYS A 162 7.22 -19.80 -29.46
CA LYS A 162 7.19 -21.01 -28.61
C LYS A 162 7.49 -22.30 -29.35
N ASP A 163 6.98 -22.45 -30.59
CA ASP A 163 7.20 -23.63 -31.41
C ASP A 163 8.65 -23.78 -31.84
N SER A 164 9.36 -22.67 -32.08
CA SER A 164 10.80 -22.69 -32.44
C SER A 164 11.69 -22.98 -31.23
N LEU A 165 11.22 -22.80 -30.02
CA LEU A 165 11.97 -23.02 -28.78
C LEU A 165 11.83 -24.43 -28.21
N LYS A 166 10.84 -25.22 -28.66
CA LYS A 166 10.52 -26.57 -28.11
C LYS A 166 11.69 -27.54 -28.15
N ASP A 167 12.49 -27.52 -29.21
CA ASP A 167 13.62 -28.42 -29.42
C ASP A 167 14.97 -27.84 -28.94
N SER A 168 14.95 -26.67 -28.30
CA SER A 168 16.12 -25.97 -27.78
C SER A 168 16.27 -26.17 -26.28
N TRP A 169 17.49 -25.95 -25.72
CA TRP A 169 17.71 -25.83 -24.29
C TRP A 169 16.87 -24.70 -23.65
N MET A 170 16.39 -23.75 -24.46
CA MET A 170 15.50 -22.68 -24.05
C MET A 170 14.03 -23.11 -23.88
N SER A 171 13.70 -24.39 -24.13
CA SER A 171 12.34 -24.92 -23.97
C SER A 171 11.77 -24.73 -22.56
N ILE A 172 12.63 -24.64 -21.54
CA ILE A 172 12.23 -24.35 -20.15
C ILE A 172 11.68 -22.93 -19.95
N PHE A 173 12.02 -21.98 -20.85
CA PHE A 173 11.56 -20.59 -20.82
C PHE A 173 10.34 -20.33 -21.71
N VAL A 174 9.78 -21.36 -22.34
CA VAL A 174 8.59 -21.23 -23.16
C VAL A 174 7.39 -20.79 -22.32
N VAL A 175 6.63 -19.83 -22.85
CA VAL A 175 5.39 -19.34 -22.28
C VAL A 175 4.24 -19.77 -23.17
N HIS A 176 3.18 -20.31 -22.61
CA HIS A 176 2.13 -21.00 -23.36
C HIS A 176 0.92 -20.13 -23.68
N ASP A 177 0.51 -19.26 -22.74
CA ASP A 177 -0.70 -18.46 -22.82
C ASP A 177 -0.57 -17.11 -22.08
N TYR A 178 -1.63 -16.29 -22.17
CA TYR A 178 -1.68 -14.98 -21.51
C TYR A 178 -1.79 -15.04 -19.99
N ILE A 179 -2.38 -16.12 -19.42
CA ILE A 179 -2.46 -16.32 -17.97
C ILE A 179 -1.05 -16.50 -17.42
N GLU A 180 -0.24 -17.34 -18.07
CA GLU A 180 1.16 -17.54 -17.68
C GLU A 180 1.99 -16.25 -17.81
N ILE A 181 1.76 -15.43 -18.85
CA ILE A 181 2.41 -14.12 -19.00
C ILE A 181 2.11 -13.23 -17.79
N THR A 182 0.82 -13.05 -17.46
CA THR A 182 0.41 -12.14 -16.38
C THR A 182 0.85 -12.65 -15.01
N THR A 183 0.88 -13.96 -14.78
CA THR A 183 1.41 -14.60 -13.58
C THR A 183 2.92 -14.34 -13.41
N ILE A 184 3.72 -14.52 -14.48
CA ILE A 184 5.15 -14.17 -14.45
C ILE A 184 5.33 -12.69 -14.13
N MET A 185 4.54 -11.82 -14.76
CA MET A 185 4.60 -10.37 -14.51
C MET A 185 4.25 -10.01 -13.07
N LEU A 186 3.34 -10.73 -12.39
CA LEU A 186 3.06 -10.50 -10.97
C LEU A 186 4.29 -10.70 -10.08
N THR A 187 5.23 -11.59 -10.45
CA THR A 187 6.41 -11.87 -9.62
C THR A 187 7.39 -10.69 -9.56
N PHE A 188 7.42 -9.80 -10.57
CA PHE A 188 8.20 -8.58 -10.45
C PHE A 188 7.62 -7.63 -9.38
N GLY A 189 6.30 -7.62 -9.21
CA GLY A 189 5.64 -6.89 -8.14
C GLY A 189 6.17 -7.25 -6.75
N MET A 190 6.48 -8.54 -6.48
CA MET A 190 7.10 -8.95 -5.23
C MET A 190 8.50 -8.34 -5.03
N GLY A 191 9.29 -8.20 -6.10
CA GLY A 191 10.58 -7.52 -6.04
C GLY A 191 10.42 -6.05 -5.64
N ALA A 192 9.48 -5.36 -6.28
CA ALA A 192 9.12 -3.98 -5.94
C ALA A 192 8.63 -3.85 -4.50
N SER A 193 7.74 -4.74 -4.04
CA SER A 193 7.22 -4.77 -2.67
C SER A 193 8.31 -4.99 -1.62
N SER A 194 9.25 -5.89 -1.91
CA SER A 194 10.38 -6.15 -1.00
C SER A 194 11.26 -4.91 -0.87
N GLN A 195 11.63 -4.28 -1.97
CA GLN A 195 12.39 -3.03 -1.96
C GLN A 195 11.66 -1.91 -1.22
N ALA A 196 10.34 -1.77 -1.47
CA ALA A 196 9.50 -0.77 -0.82
C ALA A 196 9.44 -0.97 0.70
N LEU A 197 9.31 -2.21 1.18
CA LEU A 197 9.26 -2.49 2.61
C LEU A 197 10.58 -2.10 3.31
N PHE A 198 11.73 -2.51 2.76
CA PHE A 198 13.03 -2.12 3.32
C PHE A 198 13.23 -0.61 3.29
N ALA A 199 12.84 0.06 2.19
CA ALA A 199 12.95 1.51 2.07
C ALA A 199 12.04 2.22 3.08
N ARG A 200 10.80 1.78 3.27
CA ARG A 200 9.82 2.45 4.14
C ARG A 200 10.09 2.20 5.62
N VAL A 201 10.34 0.94 6.01
CA VAL A 201 10.66 0.61 7.41
C VAL A 201 12.00 1.21 7.83
N GLY A 202 13.04 1.03 7.01
CA GLY A 202 14.36 1.60 7.30
C GLY A 202 14.35 3.13 7.29
N GLY A 203 13.70 3.74 6.28
CA GLY A 203 13.54 5.19 6.16
C GLY A 203 12.79 5.79 7.35
N GLY A 204 11.63 5.21 7.71
CA GLY A 204 10.83 5.67 8.83
C GLY A 204 11.54 5.56 10.19
N ILE A 205 12.31 4.47 10.43
CA ILE A 205 13.12 4.34 11.65
C ILE A 205 14.23 5.39 11.66
N PHE A 206 14.91 5.64 10.53
CA PHE A 206 15.94 6.64 10.41
C PHE A 206 15.40 8.04 10.72
N THR A 207 14.35 8.47 10.00
CA THR A 207 13.72 9.78 10.13
C THR A 207 13.33 10.05 11.57
N LYS A 208 12.57 9.14 12.16
CA LYS A 208 12.03 9.38 13.51
C LYS A 208 13.02 9.16 14.64
N ALA A 209 14.12 8.45 14.40
CA ALA A 209 15.24 8.43 15.33
C ALA A 209 15.97 9.78 15.38
N ALA A 210 16.14 10.42 14.23
CA ALA A 210 16.78 11.73 14.12
C ALA A 210 15.89 12.84 14.68
N ASP A 211 14.63 12.89 14.28
CA ASP A 211 13.61 13.86 14.68
C ASP A 211 13.38 13.85 16.20
N VAL A 212 13.03 12.67 16.78
CA VAL A 212 12.88 12.53 18.23
C VAL A 212 14.15 12.91 18.99
N GLY A 213 15.33 12.56 18.45
CA GLY A 213 16.61 12.95 19.02
C GLY A 213 16.84 14.47 19.00
N ALA A 214 16.49 15.12 17.89
CA ALA A 214 16.58 16.56 17.72
C ALA A 214 15.60 17.31 18.65
N ASP A 215 14.34 16.84 18.70
CA ASP A 215 13.26 17.47 19.45
C ASP A 215 13.37 17.35 20.95
N LEU A 216 13.60 16.12 21.46
CA LEU A 216 13.69 15.92 22.91
C LEU A 216 14.86 16.67 23.53
N VAL A 217 16.05 16.63 22.92
CA VAL A 217 17.22 17.29 23.47
C VAL A 217 17.26 18.77 23.10
N GLY A 218 16.99 19.12 21.84
CA GLY A 218 17.05 20.49 21.35
C GLY A 218 15.92 21.36 21.90
N LYS A 219 14.68 21.00 21.62
CA LYS A 219 13.52 21.83 21.98
C LYS A 219 13.14 21.72 23.47
N THR A 220 13.14 20.47 24.01
CA THR A 220 12.62 20.25 25.37
C THR A 220 13.67 20.43 26.46
N GLU A 221 14.89 19.87 26.30
CA GLU A 221 15.96 19.94 27.32
C GLU A 221 16.78 21.22 27.19
N ALA A 222 17.29 21.53 26.01
CA ALA A 222 18.19 22.68 25.77
C ALA A 222 17.45 23.99 25.51
N GLY A 223 16.16 23.93 25.12
CA GLY A 223 15.33 25.12 24.86
C GLY A 223 15.79 25.94 23.66
N ILE A 224 16.46 25.32 22.68
CA ILE A 224 16.86 25.96 21.43
C ILE A 224 15.74 25.86 20.37
N PRO A 225 15.66 26.80 19.43
CA PRO A 225 14.67 26.75 18.35
C PRO A 225 14.76 25.49 17.50
N GLU A 226 13.69 25.17 16.81
CA GLU A 226 13.67 24.18 15.73
C GLU A 226 14.64 24.58 14.61
N ASP A 227 15.29 23.62 13.98
CA ASP A 227 16.28 23.82 12.91
C ASP A 227 17.51 24.66 13.31
N ASP A 228 17.77 24.84 14.59
CA ASP A 228 18.93 25.60 15.04
C ASP A 228 20.25 24.87 14.70
N PRO A 229 21.22 25.52 14.03
CA PRO A 229 22.50 24.89 13.64
C PRO A 229 23.37 24.42 14.80
N ARG A 230 23.04 24.79 16.05
CA ARG A 230 23.69 24.26 17.25
C ARG A 230 23.27 22.83 17.56
N ASN A 231 22.12 22.41 17.11
CA ASN A 231 21.63 21.05 17.34
C ASN A 231 22.31 20.06 16.39
N PRO A 232 23.11 19.09 16.91
CA PRO A 232 23.82 18.14 16.08
C PRO A 232 22.90 17.22 15.23
N ALA A 233 21.68 17.01 15.65
CA ALA A 233 20.75 16.10 14.97
C ALA A 233 19.99 16.74 13.79
N VAL A 234 19.98 18.09 13.65
CA VAL A 234 19.21 18.80 12.60
C VAL A 234 19.51 18.30 11.17
N ILE A 235 20.78 18.06 10.85
CA ILE A 235 21.11 17.54 9.51
C ILE A 235 20.63 16.09 9.34
N ALA A 236 20.69 15.27 10.39
CA ALA A 236 20.17 13.90 10.33
C ALA A 236 18.64 13.90 10.17
N ASP A 237 17.95 14.84 10.80
CA ASP A 237 16.52 15.05 10.68
C ASP A 237 16.14 15.44 9.25
N ASN A 238 16.75 16.47 8.69
CA ASN A 238 16.57 16.87 7.29
C ASN A 238 16.91 15.76 6.27
N VAL A 239 17.88 14.89 6.55
CA VAL A 239 18.19 13.71 5.76
C VAL A 239 17.01 12.71 5.88
N GLY A 240 16.49 12.57 7.08
CA GLY A 240 15.41 11.66 7.41
C GLY A 240 14.17 11.89 6.58
N ASP A 241 13.68 13.12 6.48
CA ASP A 241 12.50 13.47 5.68
C ASP A 241 12.63 13.03 4.22
N ASN A 242 13.81 13.26 3.63
CA ASN A 242 14.09 12.79 2.27
C ASN A 242 14.13 11.25 2.17
N VAL A 243 14.67 10.58 3.18
CA VAL A 243 14.76 9.11 3.23
C VAL A 243 13.38 8.48 3.42
N GLY A 244 12.60 8.97 4.38
CA GLY A 244 11.29 8.46 4.75
C GLY A 244 10.25 8.74 3.68
N ASP A 245 10.04 10.00 3.37
CA ASP A 245 8.90 10.46 2.59
C ASP A 245 9.20 10.64 1.09
N VAL A 246 10.46 10.80 0.67
CA VAL A 246 10.74 10.77 -0.77
C VAL A 246 11.13 9.37 -1.22
N ALA A 247 12.19 8.77 -0.68
CA ALA A 247 12.64 7.47 -1.16
C ALA A 247 11.72 6.33 -0.70
N GLY A 248 11.29 6.35 0.57
CA GLY A 248 10.42 5.31 1.14
C GLY A 248 9.02 5.32 0.53
N MET A 249 8.36 6.49 0.47
CA MET A 249 7.02 6.62 -0.10
C MET A 249 7.01 6.44 -1.62
N GLY A 250 8.07 6.90 -2.30
CA GLY A 250 8.21 6.67 -3.73
C GLY A 250 8.29 5.19 -4.10
N ALA A 251 9.03 4.40 -3.32
CA ALA A 251 9.10 2.95 -3.52
C ALA A 251 7.76 2.25 -3.21
N ASP A 252 7.02 2.70 -2.17
CA ASP A 252 5.70 2.21 -1.80
C ASP A 252 4.66 2.46 -2.91
N LEU A 253 4.62 3.68 -3.44
CA LEU A 253 3.68 4.03 -4.51
C LEU A 253 4.08 3.44 -5.86
N TYR A 254 5.38 3.21 -6.12
CA TYR A 254 5.84 2.39 -7.24
C TYR A 254 5.24 0.98 -7.19
N GLU A 255 5.34 0.34 -6.03
CA GLU A 255 4.78 -0.99 -5.78
C GLU A 255 3.25 -1.01 -5.96
N SER A 256 2.53 -0.02 -5.37
CA SER A 256 1.07 0.07 -5.48
C SER A 256 0.61 0.24 -6.93
N TYR A 257 1.30 1.09 -7.69
CA TYR A 257 1.01 1.35 -9.10
C TYR A 257 1.21 0.11 -9.96
N CYS A 258 2.37 -0.51 -9.85
CA CYS A 258 2.67 -1.72 -10.61
C CYS A 258 1.78 -2.88 -10.17
N GLY A 259 1.60 -3.08 -8.87
CA GLY A 259 0.80 -4.17 -8.31
C GLY A 259 -0.66 -4.11 -8.74
N SER A 260 -1.28 -2.92 -8.76
CA SER A 260 -2.66 -2.76 -9.23
C SER A 260 -2.82 -3.09 -10.73
N ILE A 261 -1.91 -2.60 -11.57
CA ILE A 261 -1.93 -2.87 -13.02
C ILE A 261 -1.78 -4.37 -13.29
N LEU A 262 -0.82 -5.02 -12.61
CA LEU A 262 -0.51 -6.43 -12.82
C LEU A 262 -1.59 -7.36 -12.29
N ALA A 263 -2.09 -7.11 -11.07
CA ALA A 263 -3.19 -7.89 -10.51
C ALA A 263 -4.44 -7.79 -11.39
N THR A 264 -4.76 -6.58 -11.88
CA THR A 264 -5.89 -6.37 -12.79
C THR A 264 -5.68 -7.06 -14.13
N ALA A 265 -4.46 -7.03 -14.68
CA ALA A 265 -4.14 -7.74 -15.93
C ALA A 265 -4.28 -9.26 -15.77
N ALA A 266 -3.84 -9.83 -14.63
CA ALA A 266 -3.99 -11.25 -14.33
C ALA A 266 -5.47 -11.65 -14.16
N LEU A 267 -6.25 -10.85 -13.45
CA LEU A 267 -7.70 -11.05 -13.33
C LEU A 267 -8.42 -10.90 -14.67
N GLY A 268 -7.99 -9.95 -15.52
CA GLY A 268 -8.52 -9.79 -16.89
C GLY A 268 -8.19 -10.98 -17.78
N ALA A 269 -6.99 -11.56 -17.65
CA ALA A 269 -6.61 -12.78 -18.37
C ALA A 269 -7.50 -13.97 -18.00
N SER A 270 -7.89 -14.09 -16.74
CA SER A 270 -8.77 -15.14 -16.24
C SER A 270 -10.25 -14.87 -16.56
N ALA A 271 -10.78 -13.69 -16.21
CA ALA A 271 -12.19 -13.35 -16.37
C ALA A 271 -12.68 -13.39 -17.82
N PHE A 272 -11.80 -13.03 -18.77
CA PHE A 272 -12.07 -13.04 -20.19
C PHE A 272 -11.41 -14.20 -20.95
N GLY A 273 -10.72 -15.12 -20.24
CA GLY A 273 -9.99 -16.23 -20.87
C GLY A 273 -10.85 -17.38 -21.36
N ILE A 274 -12.10 -17.49 -20.89
CA ILE A 274 -12.98 -18.66 -21.09
C ILE A 274 -14.32 -18.20 -21.68
N GLY A 275 -14.89 -19.05 -22.57
CA GLY A 275 -16.23 -18.87 -23.09
C GLY A 275 -16.35 -17.80 -24.20
N GLN A 276 -17.49 -17.13 -24.24
CA GLN A 276 -17.86 -16.18 -25.32
C GLN A 276 -17.02 -14.88 -25.32
N TYR A 277 -16.29 -14.58 -24.26
CA TYR A 277 -15.50 -13.37 -24.11
C TYR A 277 -14.00 -13.55 -24.40
N ALA A 278 -13.58 -14.76 -24.82
CA ALA A 278 -12.17 -15.07 -25.07
C ALA A 278 -11.50 -14.15 -26.11
N ASN A 279 -12.28 -13.59 -27.04
CA ASN A 279 -11.81 -12.59 -27.98
C ASN A 279 -11.45 -11.22 -27.37
N LEU A 280 -11.90 -10.93 -26.14
CA LEU A 280 -11.66 -9.70 -25.40
C LEU A 280 -10.54 -9.87 -24.35
N GLN A 281 -9.98 -11.06 -24.17
CA GLN A 281 -8.95 -11.35 -23.17
C GLN A 281 -7.76 -10.39 -23.26
N LEU A 282 -7.21 -10.24 -24.47
CA LEU A 282 -6.09 -9.33 -24.69
C LEU A 282 -6.45 -7.87 -24.34
N ASN A 283 -7.67 -7.46 -24.64
CA ASN A 283 -8.17 -6.12 -24.38
C ASN A 283 -8.27 -5.87 -22.86
N ALA A 284 -8.79 -6.83 -22.12
CA ALA A 284 -8.93 -6.76 -20.66
C ALA A 284 -7.56 -6.70 -19.97
N ILE A 285 -6.56 -7.41 -20.48
CA ILE A 285 -5.18 -7.36 -19.98
C ILE A 285 -4.53 -5.99 -20.25
N LEU A 286 -4.74 -5.41 -21.42
CA LEU A 286 -4.09 -4.16 -21.82
C LEU A 286 -4.79 -2.90 -21.32
N LEU A 287 -6.07 -2.97 -20.97
CA LEU A 287 -6.85 -1.81 -20.52
C LEU A 287 -6.24 -1.11 -19.29
N PRO A 288 -5.84 -1.80 -18.20
CA PRO A 288 -5.20 -1.15 -17.06
C PRO A 288 -3.90 -0.43 -17.43
N MET A 289 -3.10 -0.98 -18.34
CA MET A 289 -1.88 -0.35 -18.84
C MET A 289 -2.19 0.91 -19.65
N ALA A 290 -3.22 0.87 -20.49
CA ALA A 290 -3.64 2.01 -21.32
C ALA A 290 -4.20 3.16 -20.47
N ILE A 291 -5.04 2.85 -19.45
CA ILE A 291 -5.57 3.85 -18.51
C ILE A 291 -4.43 4.52 -17.75
N SER A 292 -3.48 3.74 -17.26
CA SER A 292 -2.30 4.26 -16.54
C SER A 292 -1.45 5.17 -17.43
N GLY A 293 -1.28 4.80 -18.71
CA GLY A 293 -0.58 5.63 -19.70
C GLY A 293 -1.25 6.97 -19.92
N VAL A 294 -2.57 6.99 -20.10
CA VAL A 294 -3.35 8.24 -20.27
C VAL A 294 -3.40 9.06 -18.98
N GLY A 295 -3.44 8.42 -17.81
CA GLY A 295 -3.34 9.09 -16.51
C GLY A 295 -2.07 9.92 -16.36
N ILE A 296 -0.96 9.50 -16.96
CA ILE A 296 0.28 10.29 -17.03
C ILE A 296 0.07 11.59 -17.82
N PHE A 297 -0.58 11.54 -18.97
CA PHE A 297 -0.87 12.75 -19.75
C PHE A 297 -1.77 13.71 -18.97
N ALA A 298 -2.80 13.19 -18.29
CA ALA A 298 -3.69 13.98 -17.45
C ALA A 298 -2.95 14.62 -16.26
N SER A 299 -2.06 13.87 -15.60
CA SER A 299 -1.23 14.36 -14.49
C SER A 299 -0.28 15.47 -14.94
N LEU A 300 0.34 15.34 -16.13
CA LEU A 300 1.19 16.39 -16.70
C LEU A 300 0.41 17.68 -16.90
N ILE A 301 -0.82 17.60 -17.39
CA ILE A 301 -1.68 18.79 -17.55
C ILE A 301 -1.99 19.38 -16.18
N GLY A 302 -2.38 18.57 -15.19
CA GLY A 302 -2.69 18.99 -13.83
C GLY A 302 -1.58 19.80 -13.15
N VAL A 303 -0.32 19.40 -13.33
CA VAL A 303 0.84 20.11 -12.75
C VAL A 303 0.90 21.58 -13.14
N TYR A 304 0.47 21.95 -14.34
CA TYR A 304 0.49 23.35 -14.80
C TYR A 304 -0.61 24.22 -14.21
N PHE A 305 -1.62 23.61 -13.56
CA PHE A 305 -2.70 24.34 -12.88
C PHE A 305 -2.33 24.77 -11.45
N VAL A 306 -1.27 24.21 -10.87
CA VAL A 306 -0.82 24.56 -9.51
C VAL A 306 -0.10 25.89 -9.52
N LYS A 307 -0.75 26.92 -8.94
CA LYS A 307 -0.25 28.31 -8.85
C LYS A 307 -0.85 29.00 -7.62
N THR A 308 -0.12 29.93 -7.02
CA THR A 308 -0.54 30.70 -5.86
C THR A 308 -0.20 32.19 -5.99
N HIS A 309 -0.60 33.00 -5.00
CA HIS A 309 -0.32 34.43 -4.88
C HIS A 309 0.36 34.75 -3.53
N GLU A 310 0.91 35.95 -3.34
CA GLU A 310 1.73 36.28 -2.16
C GLU A 310 0.97 36.24 -0.84
N ASP A 311 -0.30 36.67 -0.83
CA ASP A 311 -1.13 36.72 0.37
C ASP A 311 -2.02 35.48 0.53
N ALA A 312 -1.61 34.33 -0.08
CA ALA A 312 -2.38 33.12 -0.05
C ALA A 312 -2.44 32.55 1.38
N THR A 313 -3.67 32.22 1.80
CA THR A 313 -3.90 31.48 3.04
C THR A 313 -3.55 29.99 2.84
N GLN A 314 -3.42 29.25 3.95
CA GLN A 314 -3.24 27.79 3.91
C GLN A 314 -4.34 27.11 3.06
N LYS A 315 -5.57 27.55 3.20
CA LYS A 315 -6.70 27.05 2.42
C LYS A 315 -6.57 27.34 0.91
N ASP A 316 -6.03 28.50 0.53
CA ASP A 316 -5.80 28.84 -0.88
C ASP A 316 -4.70 27.97 -1.49
N LEU A 317 -3.66 27.69 -0.71
CA LEU A 317 -2.56 26.80 -1.09
C LEU A 317 -3.05 25.37 -1.29
N LEU A 318 -3.80 24.81 -0.33
CA LEU A 318 -4.44 23.47 -0.45
C LEU A 318 -5.40 23.43 -1.64
N GLY A 319 -6.22 24.47 -1.83
CA GLY A 319 -7.13 24.60 -2.97
C GLY A 319 -6.39 24.58 -4.32
N SER A 320 -5.22 25.21 -4.40
CA SER A 320 -4.40 25.21 -5.62
C SER A 320 -3.87 23.82 -5.99
N LEU A 321 -3.38 23.05 -5.01
CA LEU A 321 -2.95 21.67 -5.22
C LEU A 321 -4.12 20.76 -5.57
N GLY A 322 -5.22 20.87 -4.81
CA GLY A 322 -6.45 20.10 -5.04
C GLY A 322 -7.04 20.36 -6.43
N TRP A 323 -6.95 21.59 -6.95
CA TRP A 323 -7.40 21.92 -8.30
C TRP A 323 -6.60 21.15 -9.37
N GLY A 324 -5.28 21.07 -9.24
CA GLY A 324 -4.43 20.30 -10.14
C GLY A 324 -4.77 18.80 -10.15
N ILE A 325 -5.00 18.21 -8.96
CA ILE A 325 -5.42 16.81 -8.80
C ILE A 325 -6.80 16.58 -9.42
N ASN A 326 -7.79 17.45 -9.15
CA ASN A 326 -9.15 17.31 -9.66
C ASN A 326 -9.20 17.41 -11.20
N VAL A 327 -8.44 18.35 -11.80
CA VAL A 327 -8.33 18.44 -13.26
C VAL A 327 -7.76 17.14 -13.85
N SER A 328 -6.70 16.61 -13.25
CA SER A 328 -6.12 15.33 -13.64
C SER A 328 -7.14 14.18 -13.53
N ALA A 329 -7.89 14.12 -12.43
CA ALA A 329 -8.90 13.09 -12.19
C ALA A 329 -10.03 13.13 -13.23
N VAL A 330 -10.55 14.32 -13.53
CA VAL A 330 -11.60 14.49 -14.55
C VAL A 330 -11.12 14.09 -15.93
N LEU A 331 -9.91 14.51 -16.33
CA LEU A 331 -9.34 14.16 -17.63
C LEU A 331 -9.09 12.65 -17.73
N THR A 332 -8.58 12.04 -16.66
CA THR A 332 -8.38 10.57 -16.56
C THR A 332 -9.72 9.84 -16.66
N GLY A 333 -10.76 10.29 -15.97
CA GLY A 333 -12.09 9.70 -16.02
C GLY A 333 -12.68 9.72 -17.44
N ILE A 334 -12.61 10.87 -18.12
CA ILE A 334 -13.08 10.99 -19.51
C ILE A 334 -12.33 10.01 -20.43
N ALA A 335 -11.00 10.00 -20.33
CA ALA A 335 -10.18 9.15 -21.18
C ALA A 335 -10.37 7.66 -20.89
N ALA A 336 -10.51 7.27 -19.62
CA ALA A 336 -10.81 5.90 -19.21
C ALA A 336 -12.17 5.44 -19.78
N GLY A 337 -13.19 6.31 -19.78
CA GLY A 337 -14.48 6.00 -20.41
C GLY A 337 -14.35 5.73 -21.93
N VAL A 338 -13.60 6.56 -22.64
CA VAL A 338 -13.33 6.35 -24.07
C VAL A 338 -12.56 5.04 -24.31
N LEU A 339 -11.52 4.77 -23.52
CA LEU A 339 -10.74 3.54 -23.64
C LEU A 339 -11.59 2.30 -23.35
N THR A 340 -12.41 2.33 -22.29
CA THR A 340 -13.30 1.21 -21.96
C THR A 340 -14.31 0.94 -23.06
N TYR A 341 -14.91 2.00 -23.64
CA TYR A 341 -15.85 1.87 -24.75
C TYR A 341 -15.22 1.21 -25.99
N ILE A 342 -13.96 1.55 -26.30
CA ILE A 342 -13.25 1.02 -27.46
C ILE A 342 -12.70 -0.40 -27.20
N MET A 343 -12.13 -0.64 -26.01
CA MET A 343 -11.40 -1.87 -25.72
C MET A 343 -12.31 -3.00 -25.22
N LEU A 344 -13.40 -2.69 -24.51
CA LEU A 344 -14.34 -3.68 -23.97
C LEU A 344 -15.76 -3.47 -24.52
N PRO A 345 -15.97 -3.68 -25.86
CA PRO A 345 -17.29 -3.54 -26.45
C PRO A 345 -18.26 -4.53 -25.81
N GLY A 346 -19.45 -4.04 -25.38
CA GLY A 346 -20.43 -4.82 -24.65
C GLY A 346 -20.26 -4.83 -23.13
N HIS A 347 -19.13 -4.37 -22.61
CA HIS A 347 -18.83 -4.32 -21.16
C HIS A 347 -18.51 -2.90 -20.68
N PHE A 348 -19.21 -1.89 -21.23
CA PHE A 348 -18.99 -0.48 -20.84
C PHE A 348 -19.25 -0.23 -19.34
N ASN A 349 -20.04 -1.07 -18.69
CA ASN A 349 -20.30 -0.99 -17.24
C ASN A 349 -19.02 -1.05 -16.38
N VAL A 350 -17.94 -1.68 -16.87
CA VAL A 350 -16.60 -1.67 -16.23
C VAL A 350 -16.08 -0.23 -16.01
N PHE A 351 -16.51 0.73 -16.82
CA PHE A 351 -16.21 2.15 -16.59
C PHE A 351 -16.75 2.65 -15.23
N GLY A 352 -17.90 2.14 -14.79
CA GLY A 352 -18.43 2.42 -13.45
C GLY A 352 -17.48 1.97 -12.33
N SER A 353 -16.80 0.82 -12.52
CA SER A 353 -15.79 0.32 -11.57
C SER A 353 -14.57 1.26 -11.50
N ILE A 354 -14.12 1.80 -12.63
CA ILE A 354 -13.02 2.77 -12.70
C ILE A 354 -13.40 4.07 -11.96
N LEU A 355 -14.63 4.56 -12.20
CA LEU A 355 -15.12 5.75 -11.52
C LEU A 355 -15.26 5.54 -10.00
N ALA A 356 -15.72 4.38 -9.57
CA ALA A 356 -15.83 4.05 -8.14
C ALA A 356 -14.46 4.17 -7.44
N GLY A 357 -13.40 3.66 -8.07
CA GLY A 357 -12.04 3.80 -7.56
C GLY A 357 -11.56 5.27 -7.56
N LEU A 358 -11.73 5.99 -8.66
CA LEU A 358 -11.29 7.37 -8.79
C LEU A 358 -11.98 8.29 -7.76
N ILE A 359 -13.30 8.16 -7.60
CA ILE A 359 -14.09 8.94 -6.64
C ILE A 359 -13.70 8.58 -5.20
N SER A 360 -13.46 7.30 -4.91
CA SER A 360 -13.04 6.88 -3.57
C SER A 360 -11.71 7.53 -3.15
N GLY A 361 -10.76 7.67 -4.10
CA GLY A 361 -9.50 8.37 -3.85
C GLY A 361 -9.70 9.83 -3.44
N ILE A 362 -10.61 10.54 -4.12
CA ILE A 362 -10.94 11.95 -3.80
C ILE A 362 -11.59 12.04 -2.41
N ILE A 363 -12.55 11.16 -2.10
CA ILE A 363 -13.25 11.17 -0.79
C ILE A 363 -12.29 10.86 0.35
N ILE A 364 -11.39 9.88 0.19
CA ILE A 364 -10.41 9.52 1.22
C ILE A 364 -9.42 10.68 1.43
N GLY A 365 -8.97 11.33 0.36
CA GLY A 365 -8.13 12.51 0.45
C GLY A 365 -8.80 13.63 1.26
N TRP A 366 -10.04 13.96 0.92
CA TRP A 366 -10.82 14.96 1.67
C TRP A 366 -11.06 14.57 3.14
N ALA A 367 -11.37 13.30 3.40
CA ALA A 367 -11.58 12.82 4.77
C ALA A 367 -10.30 12.92 5.61
N THR A 368 -9.15 12.59 5.00
CA THR A 368 -7.85 12.72 5.68
C THR A 368 -7.54 14.18 5.99
N GLU A 369 -7.74 15.09 5.03
CA GLU A 369 -7.58 16.52 5.22
C GLU A 369 -8.45 17.04 6.38
N TYR A 370 -9.74 16.64 6.40
CA TYR A 370 -10.67 17.04 7.46
C TYR A 370 -10.21 16.66 8.88
N TYR A 371 -9.64 15.45 9.04
CA TYR A 371 -9.20 14.97 10.36
C TYR A 371 -7.78 15.40 10.74
N THR A 372 -6.99 15.92 9.81
CA THR A 372 -5.56 16.19 10.06
C THR A 372 -5.17 17.65 9.91
N ALA A 373 -5.88 18.46 9.11
CA ALA A 373 -5.48 19.85 8.87
C ALA A 373 -5.88 20.76 10.04
N SER A 374 -5.05 21.76 10.31
CA SER A 374 -5.22 22.71 11.42
C SER A 374 -6.42 23.63 11.28
N ASP A 375 -6.97 23.77 10.05
CA ASP A 375 -8.14 24.61 9.77
C ASP A 375 -9.46 23.97 10.21
N TYR A 376 -9.46 22.68 10.54
CA TYR A 376 -10.66 21.92 10.89
C TYR A 376 -10.75 21.61 12.39
N GLU A 377 -12.00 21.54 12.87
CA GLU A 377 -12.35 21.31 14.28
C GLU A 377 -11.64 20.10 14.93
N PRO A 378 -11.51 18.91 14.31
CA PRO A 378 -10.89 17.75 14.97
C PRO A 378 -9.45 18.02 15.42
N THR A 379 -8.65 18.67 14.61
CA THR A 379 -7.25 19.01 14.96
C THR A 379 -7.20 20.14 15.99
N GLN A 380 -8.10 21.14 15.89
CA GLN A 380 -8.20 22.23 16.86
C GLN A 380 -8.65 21.72 18.25
N GLU A 381 -9.52 20.71 18.30
CA GLU A 381 -9.92 20.05 19.55
C GLU A 381 -8.71 19.36 20.21
N VAL A 382 -7.91 18.61 19.44
CA VAL A 382 -6.67 18.00 19.96
C VAL A 382 -5.73 19.07 20.52
N ALA A 383 -5.55 20.19 19.80
CA ALA A 383 -4.75 21.32 20.29
C ALA A 383 -5.34 21.95 21.56
N GLY A 384 -6.66 22.07 21.68
CA GLY A 384 -7.38 22.59 22.85
C GLY A 384 -7.11 21.78 24.14
N GLN A 385 -6.91 20.46 24.00
CA GLN A 385 -6.59 19.59 25.14
C GLN A 385 -5.20 19.87 25.73
N SER A 386 -4.34 20.62 25.04
CA SER A 386 -3.02 21.03 25.57
C SER A 386 -3.13 21.91 26.81
N THR A 387 -4.25 22.60 27.01
CA THR A 387 -4.52 23.41 28.21
C THR A 387 -4.58 22.56 29.49
N THR A 388 -4.91 21.28 29.37
CA THR A 388 -4.98 20.33 30.50
C THR A 388 -3.64 19.59 30.66
N GLY A 389 -2.89 19.38 29.58
CA GLY A 389 -1.56 18.77 29.63
C GLY A 389 -1.30 17.70 28.54
N PRO A 390 -0.09 17.11 28.51
CA PRO A 390 0.29 16.21 27.43
C PRO A 390 -0.53 14.89 27.39
N ALA A 391 -0.97 14.38 28.54
CA ALA A 391 -1.75 13.14 28.60
C ALA A 391 -3.09 13.26 27.86
N THR A 392 -3.78 14.39 28.02
CA THR A 392 -5.05 14.68 27.35
C THR A 392 -4.86 14.92 25.83
N VAL A 393 -3.76 15.54 25.43
CA VAL A 393 -3.39 15.67 24.00
C VAL A 393 -3.18 14.28 23.36
N ILE A 394 -2.46 13.36 24.03
CA ILE A 394 -2.25 11.99 23.54
C ILE A 394 -3.60 11.27 23.40
N ILE A 395 -4.46 11.31 24.42
CA ILE A 395 -5.77 10.64 24.39
C ILE A 395 -6.64 11.22 23.26
N ALA A 396 -6.68 12.54 23.11
CA ALA A 396 -7.51 13.21 22.10
C ALA A 396 -7.06 12.86 20.67
N GLY A 397 -5.77 12.87 20.40
CA GLY A 397 -5.26 12.50 19.09
C GLY A 397 -5.46 11.02 18.75
N MET A 398 -5.33 10.11 19.74
CA MET A 398 -5.71 8.71 19.54
C MET A 398 -7.20 8.56 19.22
N ALA A 399 -8.06 9.25 19.96
CA ALA A 399 -9.51 9.22 19.71
C ALA A 399 -9.85 9.79 18.32
N ASN A 400 -9.23 10.92 17.93
CA ASN A 400 -9.39 11.52 16.60
C ASN A 400 -8.93 10.54 15.50
N GLY A 401 -7.77 9.89 15.67
CA GLY A 401 -7.29 8.86 14.73
C GLY A 401 -8.25 7.68 14.59
N MET A 402 -8.83 7.19 15.70
CA MET A 402 -9.84 6.13 15.68
C MET A 402 -11.11 6.58 14.93
N MET A 403 -11.62 7.79 15.21
CA MET A 403 -12.80 8.35 14.52
C MET A 403 -12.55 8.53 13.02
N SER A 404 -11.35 8.93 12.63
CA SER A 404 -10.98 9.17 11.24
C SER A 404 -11.03 7.93 10.35
N THR A 405 -11.05 6.73 10.92
CA THR A 405 -11.17 5.48 10.15
C THR A 405 -12.54 5.30 9.51
N GLY A 406 -13.58 5.91 10.07
CA GLY A 406 -14.97 5.68 9.66
C GLY A 406 -15.23 5.99 8.20
N ILE A 407 -14.90 7.20 7.74
CA ILE A 407 -15.14 7.61 6.35
C ILE A 407 -14.30 6.78 5.36
N PRO A 408 -12.98 6.60 5.51
CA PRO A 408 -12.19 5.79 4.57
C PRO A 408 -12.65 4.34 4.49
N VAL A 409 -12.97 3.69 5.62
CA VAL A 409 -13.42 2.29 5.63
C VAL A 409 -14.77 2.14 4.91
N VAL A 410 -15.73 3.00 5.19
CA VAL A 410 -17.02 2.98 4.50
C VAL A 410 -16.84 3.28 3.01
N THR A 411 -16.00 4.27 2.66
CA THR A 411 -15.74 4.64 1.26
C THR A 411 -15.13 3.47 0.48
N VAL A 412 -14.12 2.80 1.02
CA VAL A 412 -13.51 1.62 0.37
C VAL A 412 -14.52 0.48 0.28
N GLY A 413 -15.30 0.21 1.33
CA GLY A 413 -16.34 -0.82 1.30
C GLY A 413 -17.39 -0.56 0.22
N VAL A 414 -17.87 0.67 0.10
CA VAL A 414 -18.81 1.10 -0.94
C VAL A 414 -18.16 1.01 -2.33
N ALA A 415 -16.91 1.46 -2.47
CA ALA A 415 -16.18 1.38 -3.74
C ALA A 415 -16.00 -0.07 -4.20
N VAL A 416 -15.67 -0.99 -3.29
CA VAL A 416 -15.55 -2.43 -3.58
C VAL A 416 -16.89 -2.99 -4.08
N LEU A 417 -18.00 -2.72 -3.38
CA LEU A 417 -19.32 -3.21 -3.78
C LEU A 417 -19.76 -2.68 -5.14
N PHE A 418 -19.57 -1.38 -5.39
CA PHE A 418 -19.90 -0.78 -6.68
C PHE A 418 -18.98 -1.27 -7.80
N ALA A 419 -17.66 -1.33 -7.56
CA ALA A 419 -16.71 -1.80 -8.57
C ALA A 419 -16.98 -3.27 -8.95
N TYR A 420 -17.29 -4.11 -7.96
CA TYR A 420 -17.68 -5.49 -8.15
C TYR A 420 -19.00 -5.61 -8.92
N GLY A 421 -20.03 -4.85 -8.52
CA GLY A 421 -21.35 -4.90 -9.12
C GLY A 421 -21.39 -4.37 -10.56
N PHE A 422 -20.75 -3.23 -10.84
CA PHE A 422 -20.67 -2.67 -12.19
C PHE A 422 -19.99 -3.60 -13.19
N ALA A 423 -18.98 -4.34 -12.76
CA ALA A 423 -18.35 -5.34 -13.61
C ALA A 423 -19.19 -6.61 -13.82
N GLY A 424 -20.36 -6.75 -13.18
CA GLY A 424 -21.19 -7.95 -13.25
C GLY A 424 -20.75 -9.05 -12.29
N GLY A 425 -20.11 -8.67 -11.19
CA GLY A 425 -19.54 -9.62 -10.22
C GLY A 425 -20.56 -10.49 -9.50
N PHE A 426 -21.80 -10.03 -9.35
CA PHE A 426 -22.87 -10.83 -8.73
C PHE A 426 -23.32 -12.00 -9.60
N GLU A 427 -23.10 -11.95 -10.93
CA GLU A 427 -23.34 -13.04 -11.87
C GLU A 427 -22.05 -13.86 -12.11
N ASN A 428 -20.91 -13.18 -12.19
CA ASN A 428 -19.60 -13.80 -12.43
C ASN A 428 -18.53 -13.18 -11.50
N SER A 429 -18.14 -13.92 -10.48
CA SER A 429 -17.19 -13.46 -9.46
C SER A 429 -15.80 -13.07 -10.02
N ALA A 430 -15.34 -13.71 -11.10
CA ALA A 430 -14.08 -13.35 -11.76
C ALA A 430 -14.16 -11.96 -12.41
N MET A 431 -15.31 -11.63 -13.03
CA MET A 431 -15.58 -10.29 -13.56
C MET A 431 -15.65 -9.26 -12.45
N GLY A 432 -16.28 -9.59 -11.32
CA GLY A 432 -16.35 -8.71 -10.14
C GLY A 432 -14.97 -8.38 -9.57
N LEU A 433 -14.09 -9.37 -9.44
CA LEU A 433 -12.71 -9.16 -8.98
C LEU A 433 -11.90 -8.32 -9.98
N TYR A 434 -12.08 -8.54 -11.29
CA TYR A 434 -11.53 -7.65 -12.32
C TYR A 434 -12.03 -6.22 -12.15
N GLY A 435 -13.33 -6.03 -11.82
CA GLY A 435 -13.93 -4.74 -11.51
C GLY A 435 -13.25 -4.03 -10.32
N ILE A 436 -12.96 -4.74 -9.25
CA ILE A 436 -12.23 -4.19 -8.09
C ILE A 436 -10.81 -3.79 -8.51
N GLY A 437 -10.11 -4.65 -9.25
CA GLY A 437 -8.75 -4.38 -9.74
C GLY A 437 -8.70 -3.14 -10.64
N ILE A 438 -9.60 -3.03 -11.60
CA ILE A 438 -9.64 -1.86 -12.50
C ILE A 438 -10.06 -0.57 -11.76
N GLY A 439 -10.84 -0.69 -10.67
CA GLY A 439 -11.12 0.40 -9.74
C GLY A 439 -9.85 0.88 -9.04
N ALA A 440 -8.99 -0.03 -8.56
CA ALA A 440 -7.69 0.30 -7.99
C ALA A 440 -6.79 1.03 -9.01
N VAL A 441 -6.77 0.56 -10.28
CA VAL A 441 -6.05 1.25 -11.36
C VAL A 441 -6.63 2.63 -11.63
N GLY A 442 -7.96 2.79 -11.63
CA GLY A 442 -8.65 4.07 -11.75
C GLY A 442 -8.21 5.07 -10.69
N MET A 443 -8.19 4.64 -9.42
CA MET A 443 -7.68 5.44 -8.31
C MET A 443 -6.23 5.86 -8.54
N LEU A 444 -5.33 4.93 -8.86
CA LEU A 444 -3.89 5.18 -9.02
C LEU A 444 -3.50 5.84 -10.36
N ALA A 445 -4.43 6.02 -11.29
CA ALA A 445 -4.14 6.64 -12.58
C ALA A 445 -3.69 8.12 -12.47
N THR A 446 -4.06 8.82 -11.38
CA THR A 446 -3.61 10.19 -11.07
C THR A 446 -2.33 10.25 -10.25
N LEU A 447 -1.66 9.11 -10.01
CA LEU A 447 -0.52 9.01 -9.10
C LEU A 447 0.62 9.98 -9.45
N GLY A 448 0.84 10.29 -10.73
CA GLY A 448 1.90 11.20 -11.16
C GLY A 448 1.83 12.58 -10.50
N ILE A 449 0.63 13.16 -10.37
CA ILE A 449 0.44 14.43 -9.68
C ILE A 449 0.25 14.24 -8.17
N THR A 450 -0.40 13.19 -7.73
CA THR A 450 -0.62 12.94 -6.30
C THR A 450 0.71 12.72 -5.57
N LEU A 451 1.62 11.92 -6.14
CA LEU A 451 2.97 11.75 -5.57
C LEU A 451 3.81 13.04 -5.65
N ALA A 452 3.53 13.92 -6.60
CA ALA A 452 4.17 15.23 -6.65
C ALA A 452 3.82 16.08 -5.43
N THR A 453 2.58 16.00 -4.92
CA THR A 453 2.16 16.70 -3.70
C THR A 453 2.80 16.11 -2.43
N ASP A 454 3.05 14.82 -2.43
CA ASP A 454 3.68 14.15 -1.29
C ASP A 454 5.18 14.48 -1.21
N ALA A 455 5.90 14.29 -2.31
CA ALA A 455 7.34 14.58 -2.38
C ALA A 455 7.67 16.09 -2.26
N TYR A 456 6.68 16.95 -2.41
CA TYR A 456 6.79 18.37 -2.16
C TYR A 456 7.04 18.68 -0.67
N GLY A 457 6.39 17.97 0.26
CA GLY A 457 6.48 18.21 1.71
C GLY A 457 7.93 18.25 2.23
N PRO A 458 8.69 17.16 2.12
CA PRO A 458 10.08 17.11 2.56
C PRO A 458 11.00 18.17 1.91
N ILE A 459 10.70 18.58 0.68
CA ILE A 459 11.46 19.65 -0.01
C ILE A 459 11.16 20.99 0.64
N ALA A 460 9.90 21.26 1.01
CA ALA A 460 9.46 22.51 1.64
C ALA A 460 9.98 22.62 3.08
N ASP A 461 9.91 21.54 3.84
CA ASP A 461 10.41 21.44 5.20
C ASP A 461 11.92 21.66 5.24
N ASN A 462 12.69 20.91 4.48
CA ASN A 462 14.14 21.11 4.35
C ASN A 462 14.52 22.51 3.82
N ALA A 463 13.64 23.20 3.08
CA ALA A 463 13.84 24.59 2.68
C ALA A 463 13.66 25.55 3.88
N GLY A 464 12.73 25.23 4.78
CA GLY A 464 12.54 25.92 6.07
C GLY A 464 13.77 25.79 6.97
N GLY A 465 14.23 24.54 7.18
CA GLY A 465 15.46 24.28 7.92
C GLY A 465 16.70 24.97 7.33
N ASN A 466 16.82 24.98 6.01
CA ASN A 466 17.91 25.71 5.34
C ASN A 466 17.83 27.23 5.56
N ALA A 467 16.63 27.83 5.57
CA ALA A 467 16.43 29.25 5.84
C ALA A 467 16.81 29.62 7.28
N GLU A 468 16.44 28.79 8.26
CA GLU A 468 16.77 28.97 9.68
C GLU A 468 18.28 28.86 9.93
N MET A 469 18.89 27.75 9.48
CA MET A 469 20.34 27.50 9.63
C MET A 469 21.21 28.56 8.94
N CYS A 470 20.68 29.28 7.93
CA CYS A 470 21.33 30.38 7.26
C CYS A 470 21.06 31.74 7.92
N HIS A 471 20.22 31.79 8.94
CA HIS A 471 19.79 33.05 9.58
C HIS A 471 19.22 34.05 8.56
N MET A 472 18.36 33.60 7.65
CA MET A 472 17.77 34.43 6.61
C MET A 472 16.74 35.41 7.20
N ASN A 473 16.30 36.38 6.38
CA ASN A 473 15.28 37.35 6.77
C ASN A 473 14.02 36.58 7.27
N PRO A 474 13.41 36.96 8.42
CA PRO A 474 12.20 36.34 8.96
C PRO A 474 11.04 36.21 7.96
N GLU A 475 10.95 37.10 6.96
CA GLU A 475 9.95 37.00 5.90
C GLU A 475 10.17 35.78 4.99
N VAL A 476 11.43 35.36 4.79
CA VAL A 476 11.74 34.11 4.05
C VAL A 476 11.29 32.91 4.86
N ARG A 477 11.61 32.88 6.18
CA ARG A 477 11.15 31.81 7.08
C ARG A 477 9.63 31.72 7.11
N LYS A 478 8.91 32.86 7.21
CA LYS A 478 7.45 32.87 7.17
C LYS A 478 6.88 32.24 5.90
N ARG A 479 7.50 32.49 4.72
CA ARG A 479 7.08 31.88 3.46
C ARG A 479 7.40 30.40 3.42
N THR A 480 8.57 29.97 3.90
CA THR A 480 8.92 28.54 3.96
C THR A 480 8.07 27.79 4.96
N ASP A 481 7.71 28.39 6.13
CA ASP A 481 6.80 27.80 7.10
C ASP A 481 5.38 27.60 6.52
N ALA A 482 4.91 28.57 5.70
CA ALA A 482 3.64 28.40 5.01
C ALA A 482 3.67 27.25 3.98
N LEU A 483 4.80 27.08 3.28
CA LEU A 483 5.01 25.97 2.37
C LEU A 483 5.14 24.63 3.11
N ASP A 484 5.82 24.59 4.25
CA ASP A 484 5.96 23.41 5.09
C ASP A 484 4.64 22.96 5.71
N SER A 485 3.85 23.87 6.27
CA SER A 485 2.51 23.59 6.78
C SER A 485 1.58 22.98 5.70
N LEU A 486 1.70 23.48 4.44
CA LEU A 486 1.04 22.85 3.30
C LEU A 486 1.56 21.42 3.07
N GLY A 487 2.88 21.23 3.16
CA GLY A 487 3.55 19.94 2.98
C GLY A 487 3.07 18.87 3.95
N ASN A 488 2.90 19.19 5.23
CA ASN A 488 2.43 18.25 6.24
C ASN A 488 1.00 17.78 5.99
N THR A 489 0.12 18.70 5.59
CA THR A 489 -1.28 18.34 5.24
C THR A 489 -1.34 17.49 3.98
N THR A 490 -0.54 17.81 2.95
CA THR A 490 -0.53 17.03 1.71
C THR A 490 0.11 15.66 1.90
N ALA A 491 1.17 15.55 2.72
CA ALA A 491 1.77 14.27 3.08
C ALA A 491 0.77 13.35 3.83
N ALA A 492 -0.03 13.90 4.76
CA ALA A 492 -1.11 13.14 5.40
C ALA A 492 -2.15 12.66 4.38
N THR A 493 -2.59 13.55 3.49
CA THR A 493 -3.58 13.23 2.43
C THR A 493 -3.05 12.16 1.48
N GLY A 494 -1.79 12.25 1.06
CA GLY A 494 -1.14 11.26 0.21
C GLY A 494 -0.99 9.89 0.88
N LYS A 495 -0.67 9.85 2.18
CA LYS A 495 -0.67 8.61 2.97
C LYS A 495 -2.06 7.99 3.03
N GLY A 496 -3.11 8.78 3.27
CA GLY A 496 -4.51 8.31 3.22
C GLY A 496 -4.88 7.70 1.86
N TYR A 497 -4.53 8.39 0.77
CA TYR A 497 -4.71 7.91 -0.60
C TYR A 497 -3.94 6.59 -0.87
N ALA A 498 -2.68 6.51 -0.45
CA ALA A 498 -1.84 5.32 -0.59
C ALA A 498 -2.44 4.11 0.15
N ILE A 499 -2.95 4.31 1.39
CA ILE A 499 -3.57 3.27 2.20
C ILE A 499 -4.89 2.80 1.57
N GLY A 500 -5.73 3.71 1.07
CA GLY A 500 -6.98 3.37 0.39
C GLY A 500 -6.76 2.59 -0.90
N SER A 501 -5.79 3.01 -1.73
CA SER A 501 -5.44 2.30 -2.97
C SER A 501 -4.85 0.92 -2.70
N ALA A 502 -4.11 0.75 -1.60
CA ALA A 502 -3.60 -0.55 -1.19
C ALA A 502 -4.69 -1.52 -0.78
N ALA A 503 -5.76 -1.05 -0.15
CA ALA A 503 -6.89 -1.90 0.20
C ALA A 503 -7.55 -2.49 -1.05
N LEU A 504 -7.82 -1.67 -2.08
CA LEU A 504 -8.36 -2.15 -3.36
C LEU A 504 -7.37 -3.08 -4.09
N THR A 505 -6.09 -2.73 -4.12
CA THR A 505 -5.04 -3.55 -4.74
C THR A 505 -4.90 -4.91 -4.04
N ALA A 506 -4.94 -4.95 -2.71
CA ALA A 506 -4.85 -6.20 -1.95
C ALA A 506 -6.05 -7.13 -2.20
N MET A 507 -7.25 -6.57 -2.39
CA MET A 507 -8.42 -7.34 -2.82
C MET A 507 -8.23 -7.95 -4.21
N ALA A 508 -7.67 -7.19 -5.16
CA ALA A 508 -7.34 -7.71 -6.49
C ALA A 508 -6.26 -8.80 -6.42
N LEU A 509 -5.24 -8.63 -5.56
CA LEU A 509 -4.19 -9.63 -5.33
C LEU A 509 -4.72 -10.90 -4.68
N LEU A 510 -5.74 -10.80 -3.81
CA LEU A 510 -6.42 -11.98 -3.25
C LEU A 510 -7.08 -12.82 -4.37
N GLY A 511 -7.72 -12.15 -5.34
CA GLY A 511 -8.25 -12.82 -6.53
C GLY A 511 -7.14 -13.43 -7.39
N ALA A 512 -6.04 -12.69 -7.61
CA ALA A 512 -4.88 -13.18 -8.35
C ALA A 512 -4.20 -14.38 -7.67
N TYR A 513 -4.25 -14.47 -6.34
CA TYR A 513 -3.77 -15.64 -5.60
C TYR A 513 -4.52 -16.92 -5.98
N VAL A 514 -5.84 -16.86 -6.15
CA VAL A 514 -6.62 -18.03 -6.58
C VAL A 514 -6.25 -18.46 -8.00
N GLU A 515 -6.01 -17.50 -8.89
CA GLU A 515 -5.53 -17.81 -10.24
C GLU A 515 -4.14 -18.47 -10.22
N GLU A 516 -3.26 -18.06 -9.31
CA GLU A 516 -1.96 -18.68 -9.16
C GLU A 516 -2.05 -20.10 -8.57
N LEU A 517 -3.03 -20.38 -7.69
CA LEU A 517 -3.35 -21.75 -7.27
C LEU A 517 -3.75 -22.61 -8.47
N ARG A 518 -4.57 -22.09 -9.40
CA ARG A 518 -4.92 -22.75 -10.66
C ARG A 518 -3.67 -23.13 -11.47
N VAL A 519 -2.79 -22.13 -11.71
CA VAL A 519 -1.54 -22.32 -12.47
C VAL A 519 -0.65 -23.35 -11.77
N GLY A 520 -0.55 -23.29 -10.44
CA GLY A 520 0.19 -24.27 -9.62
C GLY A 520 -0.33 -25.71 -9.76
N LEU A 521 -1.65 -25.88 -9.72
CA LEU A 521 -2.30 -27.19 -9.91
C LEU A 521 -2.09 -27.74 -11.34
N ILE A 522 -2.23 -26.88 -12.37
CA ILE A 522 -1.96 -27.28 -13.76
C ILE A 522 -0.50 -27.71 -13.94
N ARG A 523 0.45 -26.97 -13.36
CA ARG A 523 1.88 -27.31 -13.40
C ARG A 523 2.17 -28.59 -12.67
N MET A 524 1.55 -28.83 -11.50
CA MET A 524 1.65 -30.09 -10.76
C MET A 524 1.12 -31.27 -11.58
N ALA A 525 -0.06 -31.11 -12.21
CA ALA A 525 -0.67 -32.12 -13.07
C ALA A 525 0.20 -32.48 -14.30
N ASN A 526 0.84 -31.48 -14.90
CA ASN A 526 1.75 -31.68 -16.03
C ASN A 526 3.05 -32.40 -15.59
N THR A 527 3.47 -32.19 -14.34
CA THR A 527 4.69 -32.83 -13.80
C THR A 527 4.43 -34.27 -13.37
N SER A 528 3.27 -34.55 -12.74
CA SER A 528 2.87 -35.91 -12.33
C SER A 528 2.52 -36.82 -13.51
N GLY A 529 1.93 -36.23 -14.56
CA GLY A 529 1.40 -36.92 -15.72
C GLY A 529 0.14 -37.76 -15.44
N GLU A 530 -0.38 -37.77 -14.22
CA GLU A 530 -1.59 -38.49 -13.84
C GLU A 530 -2.84 -37.73 -14.27
N LEU A 531 -3.82 -38.45 -14.87
CA LEU A 531 -5.07 -37.85 -15.36
C LEU A 531 -5.87 -37.20 -14.23
N ILE A 532 -5.87 -37.81 -13.03
CA ILE A 532 -6.64 -37.33 -11.89
C ILE A 532 -6.17 -35.94 -11.38
N ASP A 533 -4.90 -35.65 -11.53
CA ASP A 533 -4.33 -34.35 -11.12
C ASP A 533 -4.81 -33.18 -12.01
N LYS A 534 -5.44 -33.47 -13.16
CA LYS A 534 -6.06 -32.46 -14.03
C LYS A 534 -7.44 -32.03 -13.54
N PHE A 535 -7.95 -32.62 -12.44
CA PHE A 535 -9.26 -32.32 -11.89
C PHE A 535 -9.17 -31.89 -10.43
N ILE A 536 -10.03 -30.96 -10.04
CA ILE A 536 -10.42 -30.74 -8.65
C ILE A 536 -11.77 -31.41 -8.40
N PHE A 537 -12.05 -31.78 -7.16
CA PHE A 537 -13.27 -32.49 -6.80
C PHE A 537 -14.15 -31.57 -5.96
N VAL A 538 -15.14 -30.96 -6.61
CA VAL A 538 -16.13 -30.09 -5.96
C VAL A 538 -17.37 -30.93 -5.66
N GLU A 539 -17.72 -31.06 -4.38
CA GLU A 539 -18.83 -31.90 -3.94
C GLU A 539 -18.81 -33.34 -4.55
N LYS A 540 -17.61 -33.93 -4.64
CA LYS A 540 -17.32 -35.23 -5.24
C LYS A 540 -17.46 -35.31 -6.78
N LYS A 541 -17.75 -34.20 -7.47
CA LYS A 541 -17.80 -34.11 -8.93
C LYS A 541 -16.43 -33.66 -9.48
N PRO A 542 -15.89 -34.34 -10.50
CA PRO A 542 -14.63 -33.93 -11.11
C PRO A 542 -14.83 -32.70 -11.99
N VAL A 543 -14.15 -31.60 -11.66
CA VAL A 543 -14.09 -30.35 -12.43
C VAL A 543 -12.67 -30.19 -12.97
N PRO A 544 -12.47 -30.05 -14.31
CA PRO A 544 -11.15 -29.83 -14.85
C PRO A 544 -10.56 -28.51 -14.31
N VAL A 545 -9.32 -28.53 -13.81
CA VAL A 545 -8.65 -27.39 -13.18
C VAL A 545 -8.66 -26.15 -14.10
N GLN A 546 -8.46 -26.36 -15.40
CA GLN A 546 -8.41 -25.26 -16.38
C GLN A 546 -9.73 -24.51 -16.57
N PHE A 547 -10.89 -25.13 -16.24
CA PHE A 547 -12.22 -24.57 -16.40
C PHE A 547 -12.91 -24.31 -15.05
N ALA A 548 -12.25 -24.65 -13.93
CA ALA A 548 -12.80 -24.43 -12.60
C ALA A 548 -13.03 -22.93 -12.35
N THR A 549 -14.17 -22.58 -11.82
CA THR A 549 -14.54 -21.21 -11.45
C THR A 549 -13.91 -20.81 -10.11
N MET A 550 -13.95 -19.53 -9.78
CA MET A 550 -13.57 -19.03 -8.45
C MET A 550 -14.37 -19.75 -7.35
N HIS A 551 -15.67 -19.95 -7.57
CA HIS A 551 -16.54 -20.66 -6.63
C HIS A 551 -16.10 -22.11 -6.42
N ASP A 552 -15.68 -22.80 -7.49
CA ASP A 552 -15.17 -24.18 -7.40
C ASP A 552 -13.91 -24.24 -6.53
N PHE A 553 -12.99 -23.28 -6.67
CA PHE A 553 -11.78 -23.21 -5.83
C PHE A 553 -12.12 -22.92 -4.37
N MET A 554 -13.05 -21.98 -4.11
CA MET A 554 -13.47 -21.67 -2.74
C MET A 554 -14.11 -22.88 -2.05
N THR A 555 -14.91 -23.64 -2.78
CA THR A 555 -15.53 -24.87 -2.29
C THR A 555 -14.52 -26.00 -2.14
N PHE A 556 -13.61 -26.17 -3.11
CA PHE A 556 -12.57 -27.20 -3.08
C PHE A 556 -11.64 -27.04 -1.87
N TYR A 557 -11.20 -25.83 -1.57
CA TYR A 557 -10.34 -25.52 -0.41
C TYR A 557 -11.14 -25.24 0.87
N ASP A 558 -12.47 -25.37 0.85
CA ASP A 558 -13.36 -25.12 2.00
C ASP A 558 -13.12 -23.75 2.64
N VAL A 559 -13.05 -22.71 1.79
CA VAL A 559 -12.76 -21.33 2.24
C VAL A 559 -14.03 -20.69 2.80
N ASN A 560 -14.31 -20.99 4.05
CA ASN A 560 -15.42 -20.38 4.80
C ASN A 560 -14.99 -20.11 6.25
N LEU A 561 -15.70 -19.21 6.93
CA LEU A 561 -15.34 -18.77 8.28
C LEU A 561 -15.51 -19.87 9.35
N MET A 562 -16.22 -20.94 9.06
CA MET A 562 -16.37 -22.09 9.96
C MET A 562 -15.19 -23.07 9.84
N ASN A 563 -14.38 -22.95 8.78
CA ASN A 563 -13.17 -23.74 8.66
C ASN A 563 -12.10 -23.22 9.64
N PRO A 564 -11.63 -24.07 10.58
CA PRO A 564 -10.63 -23.62 11.57
C PRO A 564 -9.32 -23.10 10.95
N GLN A 565 -8.91 -23.61 9.78
CA GLN A 565 -7.70 -23.15 9.10
C GLN A 565 -7.84 -21.71 8.63
N VAL A 566 -9.01 -21.35 8.07
CA VAL A 566 -9.35 -19.98 7.69
C VAL A 566 -9.40 -19.07 8.91
N LEU A 567 -10.12 -19.49 9.97
CA LEU A 567 -10.28 -18.69 11.18
C LEU A 567 -8.94 -18.42 11.88
N VAL A 568 -8.09 -19.45 12.01
CA VAL A 568 -6.73 -19.29 12.56
C VAL A 568 -5.90 -18.37 11.66
N GLY A 569 -6.03 -18.50 10.34
CA GLY A 569 -5.41 -17.60 9.39
C GLY A 569 -5.80 -16.12 9.65
N VAL A 570 -7.10 -15.84 9.81
CA VAL A 570 -7.60 -14.48 10.13
C VAL A 570 -6.99 -13.95 11.43
N PHE A 571 -6.93 -14.77 12.48
CA PHE A 571 -6.31 -14.37 13.75
C PHE A 571 -4.81 -14.08 13.58
N LEU A 572 -4.09 -14.91 12.85
CA LEU A 572 -2.66 -14.70 12.59
C LEU A 572 -2.42 -13.43 11.76
N GLY A 573 -3.25 -13.16 10.74
CA GLY A 573 -3.16 -11.95 9.94
C GLY A 573 -3.40 -10.68 10.76
N SER A 574 -4.45 -10.68 11.58
CA SER A 574 -4.77 -9.56 12.48
C SER A 574 -3.67 -9.35 13.54
N MET A 575 -3.18 -10.44 14.16
CA MET A 575 -2.07 -10.39 15.12
C MET A 575 -0.80 -9.82 14.48
N LEU A 576 -0.49 -10.25 13.24
CA LEU A 576 0.73 -9.84 12.54
C LEU A 576 0.81 -8.31 12.38
N VAL A 577 -0.31 -7.65 12.10
CA VAL A 577 -0.41 -6.18 12.02
C VAL A 577 0.03 -5.52 13.32
N PHE A 578 -0.51 -5.95 14.47
CA PHE A 578 -0.15 -5.39 15.78
C PHE A 578 1.30 -5.68 16.16
N VAL A 579 1.77 -6.91 15.92
CA VAL A 579 3.16 -7.29 16.22
C VAL A 579 4.12 -6.47 15.37
N PHE A 580 3.81 -6.28 14.08
CA PHE A 580 4.61 -5.46 13.18
C PHE A 580 4.70 -4.00 13.66
N CYS A 581 3.56 -3.38 14.02
CA CYS A 581 3.53 -2.03 14.59
C CYS A 581 4.35 -1.94 15.89
N ALA A 582 4.18 -2.90 16.80
CA ALA A 582 4.93 -2.92 18.04
C ALA A 582 6.44 -3.03 17.82
N MET A 583 6.87 -3.81 16.81
CA MET A 583 8.28 -3.96 16.45
C MET A 583 8.85 -2.69 15.85
N THR A 584 8.16 -2.04 14.92
CA THR A 584 8.59 -0.80 14.28
C THR A 584 8.63 0.36 15.27
N MET A 585 7.63 0.51 16.13
CA MET A 585 7.61 1.54 17.20
C MET A 585 8.78 1.35 18.19
N LYS A 586 9.00 0.11 18.66
CA LYS A 586 10.14 -0.19 19.55
C LYS A 586 11.49 0.02 18.85
N ALA A 587 11.56 -0.21 17.54
CA ALA A 587 12.75 0.03 16.73
C ALA A 587 13.08 1.53 16.69
N VAL A 588 12.08 2.39 16.43
CA VAL A 588 12.24 3.86 16.50
C VAL A 588 12.73 4.27 17.88
N GLY A 589 12.09 3.80 18.96
CA GLY A 589 12.49 4.15 20.32
C GLY A 589 13.94 3.77 20.65
N ARG A 590 14.42 2.59 20.19
CA ARG A 590 15.85 2.20 20.41
C ARG A 590 16.81 3.03 19.60
N ALA A 591 16.49 3.35 18.35
CA ALA A 591 17.33 4.18 17.50
C ALA A 591 17.36 5.63 18.00
N ALA A 592 16.20 6.19 18.41
CA ALA A 592 16.09 7.51 19.01
C ALA A 592 16.88 7.66 20.31
N HIS A 593 16.88 6.63 21.17
CA HIS A 593 17.69 6.65 22.39
C HIS A 593 19.18 6.86 22.10
N SER A 594 19.72 6.18 21.09
CA SER A 594 21.13 6.34 20.68
C SER A 594 21.42 7.75 20.15
N MET A 595 20.45 8.35 19.43
CA MET A 595 20.55 9.72 18.94
C MET A 595 20.52 10.74 20.08
N VAL A 596 19.59 10.59 21.03
CA VAL A 596 19.50 11.43 22.25
C VAL A 596 20.81 11.42 23.03
N GLU A 597 21.43 10.24 23.23
CA GLU A 597 22.73 10.12 23.89
C GLU A 597 23.83 10.86 23.14
N GLU A 598 23.86 10.79 21.81
CA GLU A 598 24.87 11.46 20.98
C GLU A 598 24.69 12.98 21.02
N VAL A 599 23.48 13.50 20.91
CA VAL A 599 23.23 14.95 20.99
C VAL A 599 23.64 15.51 22.36
N ARG A 600 23.29 14.81 23.45
CA ARG A 600 23.71 15.16 24.82
C ARG A 600 25.24 15.10 24.98
N ARG A 601 25.88 14.09 24.37
CA ARG A 601 27.35 13.98 24.39
C ARG A 601 27.98 15.19 23.70
N GLN A 602 27.53 15.56 22.52
CA GLN A 602 28.06 16.68 21.79
C GLN A 602 27.87 18.03 22.51
N PHE A 603 26.68 18.27 23.10
CA PHE A 603 26.44 19.48 23.89
C PHE A 603 27.35 19.58 25.14
N LYS A 604 27.77 18.44 25.72
CA LYS A 604 28.67 18.39 26.86
C LYS A 604 30.14 18.49 26.48
N GLU A 605 30.55 17.81 25.42
CA GLU A 605 31.96 17.62 25.06
C GLU A 605 32.50 18.69 24.10
N ILE A 606 31.67 19.32 23.26
CA ILE A 606 32.08 20.39 22.35
C ILE A 606 31.89 21.71 23.06
N PRO A 607 33.02 22.37 23.46
CA PRO A 607 32.98 23.64 24.20
C PRO A 607 32.28 24.74 23.38
N GLY A 608 31.33 25.41 23.98
CA GLY A 608 30.64 26.56 23.37
C GLY A 608 29.57 26.20 22.36
N LEU A 609 29.31 24.88 22.04
CA LEU A 609 28.32 24.49 21.04
C LEU A 609 26.91 24.97 21.42
N LEU A 610 26.46 24.69 22.63
CA LEU A 610 25.12 25.09 23.11
C LEU A 610 24.97 26.64 23.19
N LYS A 611 26.08 27.35 23.45
CA LYS A 611 26.08 28.82 23.51
C LYS A 611 26.20 29.48 22.14
N GLY A 612 26.47 28.74 21.06
CA GLY A 612 26.69 29.28 19.74
C GLY A 612 28.01 30.09 19.62
N GLU A 613 29.07 29.72 20.37
CA GLU A 613 30.34 30.41 20.34
C GLU A 613 31.02 30.28 18.97
N ALA A 614 31.61 31.34 18.48
CA ALA A 614 32.27 31.35 17.18
C ALA A 614 33.38 30.28 17.10
N GLY A 615 33.24 29.33 16.16
CA GLY A 615 34.15 28.21 15.96
C GLY A 615 33.72 26.87 16.56
N ALA A 616 32.69 26.82 17.40
CA ALA A 616 32.05 25.58 17.81
C ALA A 616 31.17 25.01 16.66
N LYS A 617 31.46 23.79 16.19
CA LYS A 617 30.69 23.14 15.13
C LYS A 617 30.18 21.81 15.63
N ALA A 618 28.91 21.52 15.34
CA ALA A 618 28.30 20.22 15.59
C ALA A 618 28.88 19.15 14.62
N ASP A 619 29.00 17.92 15.11
CA ASP A 619 29.37 16.77 14.27
C ASP A 619 28.10 16.13 13.74
N TYR A 620 27.57 16.67 12.64
CA TYR A 620 26.38 16.18 11.95
C TYR A 620 26.60 14.77 11.38
N ALA A 621 27.81 14.43 10.94
CA ALA A 621 28.08 13.14 10.31
C ALA A 621 27.93 11.97 11.28
N SER A 622 28.30 12.12 12.54
CA SER A 622 28.08 11.12 13.57
C SER A 622 26.61 10.85 13.82
N CYS A 623 25.76 11.89 13.85
CA CYS A 623 24.32 11.73 14.01
C CYS A 623 23.70 10.97 12.83
N VAL A 624 24.05 11.33 11.59
CA VAL A 624 23.61 10.60 10.38
C VAL A 624 24.05 9.13 10.41
N ALA A 625 25.28 8.86 10.84
CA ALA A 625 25.81 7.49 10.92
C ALA A 625 25.06 6.64 11.96
N ILE A 626 24.75 7.22 13.13
CA ILE A 626 24.01 6.53 14.21
C ILE A 626 22.59 6.19 13.76
N SER A 627 21.83 7.16 13.19
CA SER A 627 20.51 6.89 12.64
C SER A 627 20.55 5.83 11.55
N THR A 628 21.56 5.87 10.65
CA THR A 628 21.73 4.88 9.59
C THR A 628 21.92 3.47 10.15
N GLN A 629 22.84 3.31 11.11
CA GLN A 629 23.12 1.99 11.73
C GLN A 629 21.91 1.46 12.50
N GLY A 630 21.23 2.34 13.25
CA GLY A 630 20.01 2.01 13.96
C GLY A 630 18.92 1.50 13.01
N ALA A 631 18.63 2.25 11.96
CA ALA A 631 17.64 1.90 10.96
C ALA A 631 17.94 0.56 10.28
N GLN A 632 19.20 0.33 9.88
CA GLN A 632 19.61 -0.89 9.20
C GLN A 632 19.50 -2.14 10.07
N LYS A 633 19.85 -2.05 11.32
CA LYS A 633 19.74 -3.16 12.28
C LYS A 633 18.29 -3.50 12.58
N GLU A 634 17.49 -2.48 12.80
CA GLU A 634 16.12 -2.63 13.31
C GLU A 634 15.10 -2.98 12.21
N MET A 635 15.36 -2.64 10.92
CA MET A 635 14.43 -2.94 9.83
C MET A 635 14.38 -4.43 9.45
N ILE A 636 15.42 -5.22 9.77
CA ILE A 636 15.57 -6.60 9.27
C ILE A 636 14.44 -7.49 9.81
N THR A 637 14.19 -7.46 11.10
CA THR A 637 13.25 -8.39 11.75
C THR A 637 11.79 -8.18 11.30
N PRO A 638 11.23 -6.96 11.32
CA PRO A 638 9.87 -6.75 10.82
C PRO A 638 9.74 -7.07 9.32
N SER A 639 10.77 -6.76 8.51
CA SER A 639 10.73 -7.06 7.07
C SER A 639 10.76 -8.55 6.77
N LEU A 640 11.58 -9.32 7.46
CA LEU A 640 11.60 -10.78 7.29
C LEU A 640 10.32 -11.44 7.78
N MET A 641 9.69 -10.92 8.83
CA MET A 641 8.41 -11.44 9.34
C MET A 641 7.32 -11.35 8.28
N ALA A 642 7.23 -10.23 7.55
CA ALA A 642 6.25 -10.01 6.48
C ALA A 642 6.38 -11.04 5.33
N ILE A 643 7.58 -11.58 5.11
CA ILE A 643 7.87 -12.56 4.06
C ILE A 643 7.72 -14.00 4.57
N ILE A 644 8.24 -14.29 5.75
CA ILE A 644 8.31 -15.67 6.27
C ILE A 644 6.93 -16.16 6.73
N VAL A 645 6.13 -15.31 7.36
CA VAL A 645 4.83 -15.74 7.93
C VAL A 645 3.87 -16.26 6.86
N PRO A 646 3.63 -15.61 5.71
CA PRO A 646 2.77 -16.17 4.67
C PRO A 646 3.27 -17.51 4.14
N ILE A 647 4.59 -17.70 4.01
CA ILE A 647 5.19 -18.99 3.57
C ILE A 647 4.88 -20.10 4.57
N LEU A 648 5.08 -19.82 5.86
CA LEU A 648 4.80 -20.80 6.92
C LEU A 648 3.32 -21.13 7.00
N VAL A 649 2.46 -20.11 6.99
CA VAL A 649 1.00 -20.30 7.00
C VAL A 649 0.56 -21.13 5.79
N GLY A 650 1.10 -20.85 4.60
CA GLY A 650 0.82 -21.63 3.39
C GLY A 650 1.23 -23.10 3.52
N LEU A 651 2.40 -23.39 4.08
CA LEU A 651 2.87 -24.75 4.26
C LEU A 651 2.09 -25.53 5.33
N PHE A 652 1.75 -24.87 6.46
CA PHE A 652 1.11 -25.55 7.60
C PHE A 652 -0.42 -25.57 7.53
N LEU A 653 -1.04 -24.44 7.10
CA LEU A 653 -2.51 -24.31 7.06
C LEU A 653 -3.08 -24.37 5.63
N GLY A 654 -2.22 -24.43 4.61
CA GLY A 654 -2.64 -24.54 3.21
C GLY A 654 -3.23 -23.28 2.62
N PRO A 655 -3.85 -23.37 1.42
CA PRO A 655 -4.47 -22.25 0.73
C PRO A 655 -5.57 -21.58 1.56
N SER A 656 -6.38 -22.35 2.29
CA SER A 656 -7.43 -21.84 3.20
C SER A 656 -6.86 -20.94 4.29
N GLY A 657 -5.75 -21.35 4.91
CA GLY A 657 -5.05 -20.57 5.94
C GLY A 657 -4.46 -19.28 5.40
N ILE A 658 -3.89 -19.30 4.18
CA ILE A 658 -3.41 -18.07 3.50
C ILE A 658 -4.56 -17.11 3.24
N MET A 659 -5.69 -17.60 2.72
CA MET A 659 -6.87 -16.75 2.49
C MET A 659 -7.31 -16.07 3.79
N GLY A 660 -7.37 -16.80 4.91
CA GLY A 660 -7.65 -16.23 6.21
C GLY A 660 -6.59 -15.19 6.64
N LEU A 661 -5.29 -15.49 6.47
CA LEU A 661 -4.19 -14.56 6.80
C LEU A 661 -4.32 -13.24 6.03
N LEU A 662 -4.60 -13.30 4.73
CA LEU A 662 -4.72 -12.11 3.89
C LEU A 662 -5.95 -11.29 4.25
N ILE A 663 -7.10 -11.93 4.53
CA ILE A 663 -8.32 -11.24 4.97
C ILE A 663 -8.10 -10.55 6.33
N GLY A 664 -7.53 -11.24 7.31
CA GLY A 664 -7.22 -10.69 8.63
C GLY A 664 -6.19 -9.56 8.57
N GLY A 665 -5.13 -9.75 7.78
CA GLY A 665 -4.10 -8.76 7.56
C GLY A 665 -4.62 -7.51 6.84
N LEU A 666 -5.46 -7.68 5.80
CA LEU A 666 -6.06 -6.58 5.06
C LEU A 666 -7.00 -5.76 5.93
N SER A 667 -8.00 -6.39 6.55
CA SER A 667 -9.03 -5.69 7.32
C SER A 667 -8.45 -4.92 8.52
N THR A 668 -7.61 -5.58 9.29
CA THR A 668 -6.96 -4.97 10.47
C THR A 668 -5.89 -3.95 10.04
N GLY A 669 -5.05 -4.31 9.06
CA GLY A 669 -3.95 -3.47 8.61
C GLY A 669 -4.43 -2.17 7.97
N PHE A 670 -5.47 -2.22 7.14
CA PHE A 670 -6.07 -1.03 6.54
C PHE A 670 -6.60 -0.06 7.61
N THR A 671 -7.40 -0.58 8.55
CA THR A 671 -8.01 0.25 9.60
C THR A 671 -6.94 0.86 10.53
N VAL A 672 -5.96 0.06 10.97
CA VAL A 672 -4.88 0.53 11.85
C VAL A 672 -3.96 1.52 11.12
N ALA A 673 -3.67 1.31 9.83
CA ALA A 673 -2.85 2.24 9.05
C ALA A 673 -3.50 3.62 8.93
N VAL A 674 -4.81 3.69 8.63
CA VAL A 674 -5.57 4.96 8.60
C VAL A 674 -5.55 5.63 9.98
N MET A 675 -5.86 4.87 11.03
CA MET A 675 -5.86 5.39 12.41
C MET A 675 -4.50 6.00 12.77
N MET A 676 -3.40 5.28 12.52
CA MET A 676 -2.06 5.73 12.88
C MET A 676 -1.62 6.95 12.06
N ALA A 677 -1.83 6.93 10.74
CA ALA A 677 -1.47 8.04 9.87
C ALA A 677 -2.20 9.33 10.24
N ASN A 678 -3.51 9.23 10.49
CA ASN A 678 -4.33 10.40 10.79
C ASN A 678 -4.14 10.89 12.24
N ALA A 679 -3.98 10.00 13.21
CA ALA A 679 -3.63 10.41 14.59
C ALA A 679 -2.32 11.21 14.61
N GLY A 680 -1.26 10.67 13.98
CA GLY A 680 0.04 11.33 13.91
C GLY A 680 -0.03 12.67 13.19
N GLY A 681 -0.72 12.75 12.02
CA GLY A 681 -0.92 14.01 11.30
C GLY A 681 -1.71 15.05 12.09
N SER A 682 -2.70 14.61 12.89
CA SER A 682 -3.48 15.49 13.75
C SER A 682 -2.65 16.06 14.92
N TRP A 683 -1.78 15.26 15.56
CA TRP A 683 -0.89 15.76 16.62
C TRP A 683 0.12 16.78 16.09
N ASP A 684 0.74 16.51 14.95
CA ASP A 684 1.71 17.42 14.32
C ASP A 684 1.05 18.77 13.97
N ASN A 685 -0.09 18.74 13.27
CA ASN A 685 -0.81 19.95 12.94
C ASN A 685 -1.44 20.66 14.15
N ALA A 686 -1.74 19.94 15.25
CA ALA A 686 -2.15 20.56 16.53
C ALA A 686 -0.96 21.33 17.17
N LYS A 687 0.28 20.83 17.08
CA LYS A 687 1.51 21.54 17.48
C LYS A 687 1.64 22.84 16.67
N LYS A 688 1.57 22.76 15.33
CA LYS A 688 1.66 23.92 14.43
C LYS A 688 0.53 24.94 14.64
N TYR A 689 -0.67 24.48 14.98
CA TYR A 689 -1.78 25.36 15.37
C TYR A 689 -1.49 26.15 16.65
N VAL A 690 -0.87 25.55 17.65
CA VAL A 690 -0.40 26.26 18.85
C VAL A 690 0.73 27.23 18.51
N GLU A 691 1.69 26.82 17.70
CA GLU A 691 2.82 27.64 17.25
C GLU A 691 2.38 28.88 16.47
N SER A 692 1.25 28.83 15.76
CA SER A 692 0.66 29.98 15.06
C SER A 692 0.15 31.10 15.99
N GLY A 693 0.26 30.91 17.31
CA GLY A 693 -0.11 31.90 18.33
C GLY A 693 -1.33 31.55 19.17
N GLN A 694 -1.96 30.39 18.89
CA GLN A 694 -3.09 29.90 19.68
C GLN A 694 -2.60 29.35 21.04
N PHE A 695 -3.46 29.37 22.09
CA PHE A 695 -3.18 28.81 23.41
C PHE A 695 -1.83 29.25 24.03
N GLY A 696 -1.37 30.47 23.74
CA GLY A 696 -0.15 31.05 24.26
C GLY A 696 1.07 30.96 23.34
N GLY A 697 0.94 30.32 22.19
CA GLY A 697 1.95 30.29 21.15
C GLY A 697 3.22 29.48 21.47
N LYS A 698 4.24 29.65 20.62
CA LYS A 698 5.53 28.94 20.70
C LYS A 698 6.22 29.17 22.05
N GLY A 699 6.67 28.10 22.69
CA GLY A 699 7.35 28.14 24.01
C GLY A 699 6.42 28.09 25.24
N SER A 700 5.07 28.16 25.06
CA SER A 700 4.11 28.01 26.14
C SER A 700 4.06 26.56 26.67
N ASP A 701 3.42 26.37 27.85
CA ASP A 701 3.22 25.00 28.36
C ASP A 701 2.26 24.20 27.48
N CYS A 702 1.31 24.85 26.80
CA CYS A 702 0.48 24.21 25.78
C CYS A 702 1.31 23.75 24.58
N HIS A 703 2.27 24.54 24.13
CA HIS A 703 3.20 24.12 23.06
C HIS A 703 4.02 22.90 23.49
N LYS A 704 4.57 22.89 24.71
CA LYS A 704 5.31 21.71 25.22
C LYS A 704 4.42 20.46 25.27
N ALA A 705 3.15 20.60 25.65
CA ALA A 705 2.20 19.49 25.70
C ALA A 705 1.90 18.95 24.29
N THR A 706 1.77 19.81 23.29
CA THR A 706 1.56 19.37 21.89
C THR A 706 2.81 18.77 21.26
N VAL A 707 4.03 19.26 21.60
CA VAL A 707 5.29 18.60 21.20
C VAL A 707 5.38 17.16 21.70
N VAL A 708 4.96 16.89 22.95
CA VAL A 708 4.88 15.51 23.47
C VAL A 708 3.91 14.65 22.67
N GLY A 709 2.76 15.23 22.28
CA GLY A 709 1.77 14.54 21.42
C GLY A 709 2.34 14.21 20.06
N ASP A 710 3.05 15.15 19.42
CA ASP A 710 3.70 14.98 18.14
C ASP A 710 4.79 13.91 18.19
N THR A 711 5.66 13.93 19.20
CA THR A 711 6.68 12.88 19.43
C THR A 711 6.09 11.47 19.53
N VAL A 712 4.87 11.32 20.12
CA VAL A 712 4.13 10.05 20.12
C VAL A 712 3.57 9.73 18.74
N GLY A 713 3.13 10.75 18.01
CA GLY A 713 2.53 10.64 16.68
C GLY A 713 3.53 10.30 15.57
N ASP A 714 4.77 10.71 15.72
CA ASP A 714 5.82 10.53 14.72
C ASP A 714 6.04 9.07 14.29
N PRO A 715 6.26 8.11 15.21
CA PRO A 715 6.32 6.70 14.82
C PRO A 715 5.04 6.20 14.17
N PHE A 716 3.88 6.79 14.47
CA PHE A 716 2.60 6.41 13.92
C PHE A 716 2.47 6.85 12.46
N LYS A 717 2.69 8.16 12.18
CA LYS A 717 2.45 8.75 10.85
C LYS A 717 3.53 8.42 9.82
N ASP A 718 4.80 8.23 10.26
CA ASP A 718 5.94 8.17 9.34
C ASP A 718 6.66 6.82 9.31
N THR A 719 6.44 5.93 10.32
CA THR A 719 7.04 4.61 10.35
C THR A 719 6.00 3.50 10.27
N SER A 720 5.19 3.31 11.31
CA SER A 720 4.32 2.14 11.45
C SER A 720 3.12 2.19 10.50
N GLY A 721 2.37 3.30 10.47
CA GLY A 721 1.18 3.46 9.64
C GLY A 721 1.45 3.21 8.15
N PRO A 722 2.37 3.95 7.52
CA PRO A 722 2.70 3.74 6.11
C PRO A 722 3.34 2.38 5.81
N SER A 723 4.10 1.80 6.75
CA SER A 723 4.69 0.46 6.56
C SER A 723 3.65 -0.66 6.54
N LEU A 724 2.49 -0.48 7.22
CA LEU A 724 1.36 -1.39 7.14
C LEU A 724 0.76 -1.48 5.73
N ASN A 725 0.74 -0.36 5.00
CA ASN A 725 0.33 -0.32 3.61
C ASN A 725 1.12 -1.32 2.75
N ILE A 726 2.45 -1.35 2.94
CA ILE A 726 3.33 -2.29 2.23
C ILE A 726 3.18 -3.71 2.79
N LEU A 727 3.06 -3.87 4.10
CA LEU A 727 2.88 -5.17 4.74
C LEU A 727 1.71 -5.94 4.12
N ILE A 728 0.53 -5.31 4.00
CA ILE A 728 -0.68 -5.90 3.43
C ILE A 728 -0.42 -6.41 1.99
N LYS A 729 0.17 -5.56 1.15
CA LYS A 729 0.46 -5.89 -0.25
C LYS A 729 1.55 -6.95 -0.38
N LEU A 730 2.65 -6.82 0.38
CA LEU A 730 3.75 -7.78 0.35
C LEU A 730 3.30 -9.17 0.80
N MET A 731 2.49 -9.28 1.86
CA MET A 731 1.93 -10.58 2.26
C MET A 731 1.14 -11.24 1.12
N SER A 732 0.31 -10.45 0.42
CA SER A 732 -0.46 -10.93 -0.73
C SER A 732 0.45 -11.34 -1.88
N MET A 733 1.46 -10.55 -2.20
CA MET A 733 2.42 -10.85 -3.26
C MET A 733 3.28 -12.10 -2.93
N VAL A 734 3.71 -12.25 -1.67
CA VAL A 734 4.42 -13.46 -1.23
C VAL A 734 3.52 -14.67 -1.38
N ALA A 735 2.25 -14.58 -0.95
CA ALA A 735 1.27 -15.67 -1.09
C ALA A 735 1.10 -16.08 -2.56
N VAL A 736 0.92 -15.11 -3.47
CA VAL A 736 0.82 -15.33 -4.92
C VAL A 736 2.06 -16.06 -5.43
N VAL A 737 3.25 -15.54 -5.13
CA VAL A 737 4.51 -16.12 -5.66
C VAL A 737 4.79 -17.51 -5.09
N VAL A 738 4.40 -17.82 -3.85
CA VAL A 738 4.61 -19.16 -3.26
C VAL A 738 3.42 -20.11 -3.41
N ALA A 739 2.39 -19.74 -4.17
CA ALA A 739 1.19 -20.57 -4.35
C ALA A 739 1.53 -21.96 -4.90
N GLY A 740 2.42 -22.06 -5.89
CA GLY A 740 2.90 -23.35 -6.42
C GLY A 740 3.59 -24.22 -5.37
N LEU A 741 4.38 -23.62 -4.47
CA LEU A 741 4.98 -24.31 -3.32
C LEU A 741 3.90 -24.81 -2.35
N THR A 742 2.92 -23.97 -2.04
CA THR A 742 1.81 -24.29 -1.15
C THR A 742 1.00 -25.47 -1.69
N VAL A 743 0.56 -25.41 -2.94
CA VAL A 743 -0.21 -26.49 -3.59
C VAL A 743 0.55 -27.82 -3.60
N SER A 744 1.85 -27.79 -3.84
CA SER A 744 2.67 -29.02 -3.99
C SER A 744 3.06 -29.66 -2.67
N TYR A 745 3.24 -28.87 -1.61
CA TYR A 745 3.85 -29.36 -0.36
C TYR A 745 2.92 -29.27 0.86
N SER A 746 1.98 -28.34 0.91
CA SER A 746 1.06 -28.22 2.06
C SER A 746 0.28 -29.50 2.35
N PRO A 747 -0.27 -30.24 1.36
CA PRO A 747 -0.98 -31.49 1.66
C PRO A 747 -0.10 -32.52 2.36
N LYS A 748 1.18 -32.58 1.99
CA LYS A 748 2.15 -33.50 2.62
C LYS A 748 2.48 -33.11 4.06
N VAL A 749 2.66 -31.81 4.32
CA VAL A 749 2.92 -31.27 5.65
C VAL A 749 1.72 -31.49 6.57
N GLN A 750 0.54 -31.19 6.09
CA GLN A 750 -0.73 -31.36 6.82
C GLN A 750 -0.98 -32.83 7.16
N TYR A 751 -0.72 -33.74 6.23
CA TYR A 751 -0.85 -35.17 6.47
C TYR A 751 0.08 -35.65 7.62
N VAL A 752 1.36 -35.19 7.63
CA VAL A 752 2.32 -35.50 8.71
C VAL A 752 1.84 -34.95 10.06
N LEU A 753 1.15 -33.80 10.07
CA LEU A 753 0.59 -33.18 11.28
C LEU A 753 -0.74 -33.80 11.73
N GLY A 754 -1.28 -34.78 10.99
CA GLY A 754 -2.55 -35.42 11.29
C GLY A 754 -3.76 -34.61 10.86
N PHE A 755 -3.59 -33.53 10.10
CA PHE A 755 -4.69 -32.84 9.43
C PHE A 755 -5.08 -33.65 8.18
N ASN A 756 -6.38 -33.79 7.94
CA ASN A 756 -6.91 -34.40 6.71
C ASN A 756 -7.85 -33.41 6.03
N PRO A 757 -7.32 -32.44 5.26
CA PRO A 757 -8.12 -31.42 4.61
C PRO A 757 -9.09 -32.05 3.60
N THR A 758 -10.21 -31.38 3.35
CA THR A 758 -11.32 -31.84 2.50
C THR A 758 -10.84 -32.18 1.07
N GLU A 759 -9.93 -31.35 0.53
CA GLU A 759 -9.33 -31.55 -0.79
C GLU A 759 -8.56 -32.88 -0.90
N HIS A 760 -7.81 -33.25 0.14
CA HIS A 760 -7.03 -34.48 0.15
C HIS A 760 -7.93 -35.70 0.26
N ARG A 761 -8.94 -35.64 1.13
CA ARG A 761 -9.91 -36.71 1.35
C ARG A 761 -10.73 -37.00 0.08
N TYR A 762 -11.23 -35.97 -0.60
CA TYR A 762 -11.99 -36.16 -1.85
C TYR A 762 -11.10 -36.71 -2.96
N LYS A 763 -9.84 -36.30 -3.04
CA LYS A 763 -8.90 -36.86 -4.02
C LYS A 763 -8.59 -38.34 -3.75
N GLU A 764 -8.43 -38.75 -2.49
CA GLU A 764 -8.24 -40.15 -2.11
C GLU A 764 -9.48 -40.99 -2.43
N GLU A 765 -10.67 -40.51 -2.07
CA GLU A 765 -11.95 -41.17 -2.41
C GLU A 765 -12.11 -41.31 -3.93
N ALA A 766 -11.81 -40.25 -4.69
CA ALA A 766 -11.88 -40.29 -6.15
C ALA A 766 -10.85 -41.26 -6.77
N ASN A 767 -9.63 -41.32 -6.24
CA ASN A 767 -8.61 -42.29 -6.67
C ASN A 767 -9.08 -43.74 -6.47
N LEU A 768 -9.73 -44.02 -5.35
CA LEU A 768 -10.33 -45.33 -5.10
C LEU A 768 -11.44 -45.64 -6.09
N ALA A 769 -12.37 -44.68 -6.30
CA ALA A 769 -13.50 -44.81 -7.21
C ALA A 769 -13.07 -44.97 -8.69
N VAL A 770 -11.97 -44.33 -9.12
CA VAL A 770 -11.37 -44.55 -10.46
C VAL A 770 -10.76 -45.96 -10.57
N LYS A 771 -10.04 -46.42 -9.53
CA LYS A 771 -9.46 -47.78 -9.50
C LYS A 771 -10.50 -48.88 -9.49
N ASP A 772 -11.63 -48.64 -8.80
CA ASP A 772 -12.73 -49.60 -8.69
C ASP A 772 -13.69 -49.52 -9.90
N GLY A 773 -13.45 -48.59 -10.84
CA GLY A 773 -14.23 -48.41 -12.04
C GLY A 773 -15.60 -47.75 -11.82
N THR A 774 -15.88 -47.28 -10.60
CA THR A 774 -17.14 -46.59 -10.24
C THR A 774 -17.19 -45.12 -10.67
N LEU A 775 -16.00 -44.50 -10.89
CA LEU A 775 -15.87 -43.14 -11.40
C LEU A 775 -15.09 -43.14 -12.72
N LYS A 776 -15.71 -42.69 -13.82
CA LYS A 776 -15.02 -42.41 -15.08
C LYS A 776 -14.72 -40.92 -15.16
N LEU A 777 -13.43 -40.57 -15.28
CA LEU A 777 -13.03 -39.18 -15.49
C LEU A 777 -13.35 -38.79 -16.94
N PRO A 778 -14.02 -37.66 -17.18
CA PRO A 778 -14.26 -37.16 -18.53
C PRO A 778 -12.94 -36.72 -19.21
N ASP A 779 -12.91 -36.59 -20.55
CA ASP A 779 -11.75 -36.00 -21.21
C ASP A 779 -11.64 -34.54 -20.79
N PRO A 780 -10.52 -34.10 -20.21
CA PRO A 780 -10.34 -32.73 -19.75
C PRO A 780 -10.55 -31.65 -20.82
N LYS A 781 -10.38 -32.02 -22.09
CA LYS A 781 -10.54 -31.10 -23.22
C LYS A 781 -12.01 -30.92 -23.66
N THR A 782 -12.85 -31.94 -23.50
CA THR A 782 -14.26 -31.94 -23.93
C THR A 782 -15.22 -31.54 -22.81
N ALA A 783 -14.85 -31.74 -21.55
CA ALA A 783 -15.68 -31.43 -20.39
C ALA A 783 -15.99 -29.92 -20.24
N GLY A 784 -15.12 -29.03 -20.77
CA GLY A 784 -15.33 -27.58 -20.76
C GLY A 784 -16.45 -27.09 -21.69
N ILE A 785 -16.74 -27.85 -22.76
CA ILE A 785 -17.79 -27.49 -23.71
C ILE A 785 -19.18 -27.84 -23.14
N ALA A 786 -19.29 -28.91 -22.32
CA ALA A 786 -20.51 -29.31 -21.69
C ALA A 786 -20.90 -28.39 -20.50
N SER A 787 -19.93 -27.88 -19.76
CA SER A 787 -20.16 -26.99 -18.60
C SER A 787 -20.63 -25.59 -19.02
N SER A 788 -20.15 -25.07 -20.16
CA SER A 788 -20.62 -23.78 -20.70
C SER A 788 -22.03 -23.86 -21.34
N ALA A 789 -22.49 -25.06 -21.70
CA ALA A 789 -23.82 -25.28 -22.22
C ALA A 789 -24.89 -25.55 -21.14
N MET A 790 -24.47 -25.99 -19.94
CA MET A 790 -25.38 -26.22 -18.79
C MET A 790 -25.69 -24.96 -17.98
N GLY A 791 -24.99 -23.86 -18.17
CA GLY A 791 -25.26 -22.56 -17.53
C GLY A 791 -26.42 -21.77 -18.16
N MET A 792 -27.16 -22.34 -19.15
CA MET A 792 -28.27 -21.71 -19.84
C MET A 792 -29.58 -22.51 -19.83
N GLN A 793 -29.79 -23.44 -18.90
CA GLN A 793 -31.08 -24.07 -18.75
C GLN A 793 -31.47 -24.21 -17.28
N ASP A 794 -32.57 -23.49 -16.98
CA ASP A 794 -33.65 -23.77 -16.02
C ASP A 794 -33.42 -23.54 -14.52
N GLU A 795 -33.74 -22.32 -14.10
CA GLU A 795 -34.63 -22.14 -12.94
C GLU A 795 -36.06 -22.11 -13.48
N ASP A 796 -36.79 -23.26 -13.44
CA ASP A 796 -38.21 -23.40 -13.25
C ASP A 796 -38.59 -24.87 -13.38
N ASP A 797 -38.77 -25.62 -12.32
CA ASP A 797 -40.00 -26.35 -11.89
C ASP A 797 -39.70 -27.32 -10.73
N PRO A 798 -40.44 -27.29 -9.64
CA PRO A 798 -40.38 -28.29 -8.61
C PRO A 798 -41.52 -29.30 -8.71
N LEU A 799 -41.22 -30.55 -8.35
CA LEU A 799 -42.16 -31.65 -8.04
C LEU A 799 -42.53 -32.60 -9.17
N MET A 800 -42.00 -33.79 -9.14
CA MET A 800 -42.72 -35.06 -8.97
C MET A 800 -41.78 -36.24 -9.15
N GLY A 801 -41.94 -37.17 -8.28
CA GLY A 801 -41.08 -38.32 -8.06
C GLY A 801 -41.27 -39.50 -8.97
N SER A 802 -40.53 -40.51 -8.60
CA SER A 802 -40.62 -41.97 -8.78
C SER A 802 -40.08 -42.58 -10.07
N ASP A 803 -39.13 -43.45 -9.82
CA ASP A 803 -38.91 -44.79 -10.40
C ASP A 803 -39.19 -45.00 -11.89
N ASP A 804 -38.16 -45.37 -12.63
CA ASP A 804 -38.04 -46.76 -13.12
C ASP A 804 -36.81 -46.94 -14.01
N THR A 805 -36.04 -47.94 -13.64
CA THR A 805 -35.11 -48.72 -14.45
C THR A 805 -35.69 -49.10 -15.81
N ILE A 806 -34.91 -49.10 -16.90
CA ILE A 806 -34.84 -50.14 -17.93
C ILE A 806 -33.65 -49.93 -18.88
N LEU A 807 -32.76 -50.87 -18.86
CA LEU A 807 -31.97 -51.62 -19.84
C LEU A 807 -31.72 -51.05 -21.25
N ALA A 808 -30.48 -51.24 -21.63
CA ALA A 808 -29.90 -51.18 -22.97
C ALA A 808 -30.60 -52.16 -23.94
N GLU A 809 -30.56 -51.81 -25.23
CA GLU A 809 -30.16 -52.75 -26.29
C GLU A 809 -29.93 -52.02 -27.61
N ASP A 810 -28.93 -52.55 -28.32
CA ASP A 810 -28.39 -52.18 -29.62
C ASP A 810 -29.46 -52.27 -30.75
N GLU A 811 -29.26 -51.55 -31.84
CA GLU A 811 -29.03 -52.11 -33.18
C GLU A 811 -28.84 -51.04 -34.28
N GLU A 812 -28.02 -51.42 -35.20
CA GLU A 812 -27.63 -50.80 -36.46
C GLU A 812 -28.75 -50.69 -37.50
N GLY A 813 -28.62 -49.74 -38.40
CA GLY A 813 -28.96 -50.11 -39.75
C GLY A 813 -29.64 -49.09 -40.69
N LEU A 814 -28.84 -48.57 -41.65
CA LEU A 814 -29.20 -48.43 -43.08
C LEU A 814 -30.14 -47.31 -43.56
N LEU A 815 -29.51 -46.39 -44.28
CA LEU A 815 -29.79 -45.91 -45.68
C LEU A 815 -31.27 -45.61 -46.08
N GLY A 816 -31.44 -44.47 -46.72
CA GLY A 816 -32.42 -44.27 -47.76
C GLY A 816 -32.84 -42.84 -48.01
N ASP A 817 -32.37 -42.33 -49.13
CA ASP A 817 -32.81 -41.15 -49.87
C ASP A 817 -34.31 -40.95 -49.94
N ASP A 818 -34.77 -39.73 -50.03
CA ASP A 818 -35.44 -39.10 -51.19
C ASP A 818 -36.45 -37.99 -50.76
N LEU A 819 -36.16 -36.81 -51.36
CA LEU A 819 -37.10 -35.90 -52.05
C LEU A 819 -38.51 -35.55 -51.56
N ALA A 820 -38.71 -34.26 -51.41
CA ALA A 820 -39.68 -33.41 -52.09
C ALA A 820 -40.46 -32.44 -51.16
N THR A 821 -40.14 -31.21 -51.40
CA THR A 821 -41.05 -30.03 -51.50
C THR A 821 -42.46 -30.19 -50.99
N ASP A 822 -42.93 -29.31 -50.08
CA ASP A 822 -44.04 -28.43 -50.37
C ASP A 822 -44.08 -27.20 -49.45
N THR A 823 -44.20 -26.09 -50.12
CA THR A 823 -44.51 -24.74 -49.61
C THR A 823 -45.97 -24.63 -49.18
N VAL A 824 -46.23 -24.15 -48.00
CA VAL A 824 -47.50 -23.45 -47.69
C VAL A 824 -47.21 -22.24 -46.81
N GLN A 825 -47.46 -21.08 -47.39
CA GLN A 825 -47.60 -19.77 -46.72
C GLN A 825 -48.80 -19.77 -45.80
N GLN A 826 -48.69 -19.21 -44.62
CA GLN A 826 -49.79 -18.57 -43.89
C GLN A 826 -49.28 -17.33 -43.11
N GLU A 827 -50.00 -16.26 -43.36
CA GLU A 827 -49.85 -14.91 -42.86
C GLU A 827 -50.05 -14.76 -41.32
N PRO A 828 -49.59 -13.65 -40.75
CA PRO A 828 -49.56 -13.46 -39.28
C PRO A 828 -50.94 -12.94 -38.74
N ALA A 829 -51.37 -13.50 -37.66
CA ALA A 829 -52.53 -13.01 -36.87
C ALA A 829 -52.09 -11.91 -35.87
N ALA A 830 -52.99 -10.91 -35.79
CA ALA A 830 -52.85 -9.66 -35.05
C ALA A 830 -52.68 -9.78 -33.54
N ALA A 831 -51.95 -8.84 -32.98
CA ALA A 831 -51.73 -8.59 -31.54
C ALA A 831 -53.06 -8.10 -30.86
N PRO A 832 -53.33 -8.48 -29.60
CA PRO A 832 -54.39 -7.85 -28.82
C PRO A 832 -53.90 -6.60 -28.08
N ALA A 833 -54.82 -5.61 -28.00
CA ALA A 833 -54.66 -4.31 -27.38
C ALA A 833 -54.51 -4.36 -25.86
N PRO A 834 -53.96 -3.28 -25.23
CA PRO A 834 -53.65 -3.26 -23.80
C PRO A 834 -54.88 -3.06 -22.92
N ALA A 835 -54.94 -3.78 -21.81
CA ALA A 835 -55.96 -3.67 -20.80
C ALA A 835 -55.79 -2.44 -19.90
N THR A 836 -56.89 -1.76 -19.63
CA THR A 836 -57.10 -0.63 -18.73
C THR A 836 -56.72 -0.94 -17.27
N PRO A 837 -56.16 0.01 -16.51
CA PRO A 837 -55.81 -0.21 -15.09
C PRO A 837 -57.04 -0.09 -14.18
N ALA A 838 -57.13 -0.99 -13.19
CA ALA A 838 -58.12 -1.01 -12.12
C ALA A 838 -57.83 0.10 -11.07
N PRO A 839 -58.85 0.60 -10.35
CA PRO A 839 -58.76 1.80 -9.51
C PRO A 839 -58.05 1.51 -8.18
N ALA A 840 -57.23 2.52 -7.77
CA ALA A 840 -56.47 2.57 -6.53
C ALA A 840 -57.37 2.66 -5.29
N THR A 841 -57.08 1.86 -4.29
CA THR A 841 -57.60 1.96 -2.91
C THR A 841 -56.97 3.18 -2.18
N PRO A 842 -57.74 3.93 -1.38
CA PRO A 842 -57.22 5.14 -0.71
C PRO A 842 -56.38 4.80 0.50
N ALA A 843 -55.26 5.55 0.65
CA ALA A 843 -54.35 5.51 1.81
C ALA A 843 -55.02 6.11 3.08
N PRO A 844 -54.71 5.60 4.27
CA PRO A 844 -55.23 6.18 5.53
C PRO A 844 -54.58 7.51 5.86
N ALA A 845 -55.44 8.40 6.41
CA ALA A 845 -55.15 9.81 6.75
C ALA A 845 -54.01 9.99 7.76
N ALA A 846 -53.12 10.93 7.48
CA ALA A 846 -52.11 11.40 8.37
C ALA A 846 -52.68 12.14 9.58
N THR A 847 -52.23 11.80 10.77
CA THR A 847 -52.47 12.51 12.02
C THR A 847 -51.69 13.81 12.06
N PRO A 848 -52.24 14.96 12.52
CA PRO A 848 -51.56 16.24 12.54
C PRO A 848 -50.54 16.35 13.66
N ALA A 849 -49.36 16.95 13.35
CA ALA A 849 -48.30 17.26 14.30
C ALA A 849 -48.76 18.36 15.28
N PRO A 850 -48.31 18.35 16.54
CA PRO A 850 -48.58 19.41 17.50
C PRO A 850 -47.75 20.65 17.21
N ALA A 851 -48.39 21.82 17.44
CA ALA A 851 -47.92 23.15 17.18
C ALA A 851 -46.67 23.54 18.02
N ALA A 852 -45.77 24.25 17.38
CA ALA A 852 -44.58 24.86 17.98
C ALA A 852 -45.01 25.98 18.96
N THR A 853 -44.46 25.99 20.16
CA THR A 853 -44.53 27.09 21.14
C THR A 853 -43.43 28.10 20.84
N PRO A 854 -43.69 29.42 20.93
CA PRO A 854 -42.74 30.46 20.61
C PRO A 854 -41.74 30.70 21.75
N ALA A 855 -40.51 31.09 21.35
CA ALA A 855 -39.41 31.51 22.21
C ALA A 855 -39.73 32.80 22.96
N PRO A 856 -39.30 32.99 24.22
CA PRO A 856 -39.33 34.28 24.90
C PRO A 856 -38.05 35.09 24.63
N ALA A 857 -38.24 36.39 24.45
CA ALA A 857 -37.27 37.45 24.30
C ALA A 857 -36.47 37.74 25.59
N PRO A 858 -35.29 38.41 25.50
CA PRO A 858 -34.41 38.64 26.64
C PRO A 858 -34.87 39.79 27.52
N ALA A 859 -34.71 39.65 28.81
CA ALA A 859 -34.89 40.73 29.80
C ALA A 859 -33.65 40.85 30.70
N ASP A 860 -33.32 42.08 30.88
CA ASP A 860 -32.21 42.79 31.45
C ASP A 860 -32.12 42.67 32.98
N SER A 861 -30.87 42.79 33.46
CA SER A 861 -30.34 43.35 34.73
C SER A 861 -31.00 43.09 36.07
N GLY A 862 -30.15 42.71 37.02
CA GLY A 862 -30.33 43.24 38.40
C GLY A 862 -29.94 42.33 39.55
N PHE A 863 -28.79 42.60 40.14
CA PHE A 863 -28.34 42.54 41.55
C PHE A 863 -29.10 41.68 42.58
N GLY A 864 -28.34 40.89 43.33
CA GLY A 864 -28.61 40.63 44.74
C GLY A 864 -28.30 39.24 45.26
N GLY A 865 -27.18 39.06 45.84
CA GLY A 865 -26.87 38.64 47.21
C GLY A 865 -27.28 37.27 47.75
N PHE A 866 -26.25 36.58 48.24
CA PHE A 866 -26.22 35.64 49.36
C PHE A 866 -27.12 34.38 49.34
N ASP A 867 -26.49 33.20 49.25
CA ASP A 867 -26.38 32.24 50.40
C ASP A 867 -25.61 30.97 49.95
N GLU A 868 -24.57 30.67 50.73
CA GLU A 868 -23.83 29.40 50.68
C GLU A 868 -24.70 28.27 51.23
N PRO A 869 -24.68 27.05 50.62
CA PRO A 869 -24.99 25.87 51.41
C PRO A 869 -23.74 25.01 51.69
N ALA A 870 -23.69 24.57 52.91
CA ALA A 870 -22.70 23.84 53.65
C ALA A 870 -22.01 22.67 52.94
N LYS A 871 -20.70 22.61 53.19
CA LYS A 871 -19.74 21.53 52.92
C LYS A 871 -20.15 20.25 53.66
N PRO A 872 -20.23 19.08 53.05
CA PRO A 872 -20.28 17.80 53.76
C PRO A 872 -18.89 17.43 54.27
N ALA A 873 -18.86 16.91 55.48
CA ALA A 873 -17.69 16.50 56.26
C ALA A 873 -16.91 15.36 55.60
N ALA A 874 -15.57 15.43 55.68
CA ALA A 874 -14.64 14.39 55.25
C ALA A 874 -14.78 13.12 56.14
N PRO A 875 -14.69 11.92 55.57
CA PRO A 875 -14.53 10.70 56.36
C PRO A 875 -13.09 10.54 56.86
N ALA A 876 -12.94 10.02 58.05
CA ALA A 876 -11.70 9.78 58.76
C ALA A 876 -10.76 8.80 58.03
N PRO A 877 -9.42 8.90 58.20
CA PRO A 877 -8.46 8.05 57.51
C PRO A 877 -8.49 6.61 58.04
N ALA A 878 -8.56 5.65 57.10
CA ALA A 878 -8.40 4.23 57.40
C ALA A 878 -6.91 3.90 57.65
N ALA A 879 -6.69 3.03 58.63
CA ALA A 879 -5.38 2.61 59.10
C ALA A 879 -4.52 1.94 57.98
N GLU A 880 -3.23 2.27 57.95
CA GLU A 880 -2.20 1.62 57.18
C GLU A 880 -2.11 0.12 57.47
N PRO A 881 -2.01 -0.78 56.49
CA PRO A 881 -1.59 -2.15 56.76
C PRO A 881 -0.05 -2.22 56.87
N ALA A 882 0.41 -2.94 57.91
CA ALA A 882 1.80 -3.19 58.22
C ALA A 882 2.61 -3.78 57.09
N ALA A 883 3.85 -3.30 56.92
CA ALA A 883 4.84 -3.80 56.00
C ALA A 883 5.19 -5.27 56.22
N PRO A 884 5.35 -6.10 55.15
CA PRO A 884 5.90 -7.45 55.30
C PRO A 884 7.42 -7.40 55.52
N ALA A 885 7.88 -8.28 56.43
CA ALA A 885 9.26 -8.44 56.86
C ALA A 885 10.24 -8.71 55.69
N ALA A 886 11.41 -8.09 55.77
CA ALA A 886 12.52 -8.25 54.84
C ALA A 886 13.02 -9.70 54.78
N ALA A 887 13.17 -10.22 53.52
CA ALA A 887 13.89 -11.46 53.28
C ALA A 887 15.42 -11.25 53.38
N PRO A 888 16.18 -12.25 53.83
CA PRO A 888 17.63 -12.11 54.04
C PRO A 888 18.39 -12.05 52.73
N ALA A 889 19.46 -11.24 52.69
CA ALA A 889 20.36 -11.05 51.58
C ALA A 889 21.12 -12.35 51.18
N PRO A 890 21.36 -12.63 49.92
CA PRO A 890 22.22 -13.72 49.52
C PRO A 890 23.71 -13.37 49.76
N ALA A 891 24.47 -14.38 50.23
CA ALA A 891 25.87 -14.32 50.57
C ALA A 891 26.75 -13.94 49.35
N ALA A 892 27.77 -13.17 49.62
CA ALA A 892 28.81 -12.73 48.67
C ALA A 892 29.62 -13.92 48.12
N ALA A 893 29.79 -13.96 46.80
CA ALA A 893 30.75 -14.86 46.18
C ALA A 893 32.19 -14.30 46.31
N PRO A 894 33.23 -15.15 46.44
CA PRO A 894 34.58 -14.69 46.68
C PRO A 894 35.27 -14.16 45.42
N GLU A 895 36.04 -13.11 45.57
CA GLU A 895 36.96 -12.51 44.57
C GLU A 895 38.02 -13.52 44.12
N PRO A 896 38.41 -13.56 42.83
CA PRO A 896 39.57 -14.30 42.38
C PRO A 896 40.84 -13.47 42.61
N LYS A 897 41.87 -14.08 43.24
CA LYS A 897 43.22 -13.59 43.42
C LYS A 897 43.97 -13.44 42.07
N PRO A 898 44.89 -12.49 41.91
CA PRO A 898 45.70 -12.31 40.73
C PRO A 898 46.81 -13.37 40.67
N ALA A 899 47.01 -13.91 39.47
CA ALA A 899 48.20 -14.74 39.15
C ALA A 899 49.29 -13.84 38.52
N GLU A 900 50.46 -13.88 39.14
CA GLU A 900 51.70 -13.34 38.65
C GLU A 900 52.29 -14.21 37.53
N GLY A 901 52.92 -13.56 36.55
CA GLY A 901 54.16 -14.06 36.04
C GLY A 901 54.32 -14.34 34.57
N ALA A 902 55.23 -13.58 33.98
CA ALA A 902 56.20 -13.84 32.92
C ALA A 902 55.75 -13.53 31.46
N ALA A 903 56.20 -12.43 30.95
CA ALA A 903 57.46 -12.15 30.25
C ALA A 903 57.45 -12.45 28.74
N THR A 904 57.65 -11.34 27.99
CA THR A 904 58.48 -11.18 26.77
C THR A 904 58.14 -11.97 25.49
N ALA A 905 57.75 -11.24 24.48
CA ALA A 905 58.56 -10.98 23.25
C ALA A 905 57.67 -10.44 22.11
N SER A 906 57.98 -9.23 21.71
CA SER A 906 57.76 -8.79 20.30
C SER A 906 58.89 -9.45 19.46
N PRO A 907 58.73 -9.70 18.18
CA PRO A 907 59.05 -8.72 17.17
C PRO A 907 58.22 -8.67 15.86
N ALA A 908 58.24 -7.48 15.28
CA ALA A 908 58.44 -7.06 13.89
C ALA A 908 57.54 -7.66 12.77
N ALA A 909 56.84 -6.78 12.11
CA ALA A 909 56.95 -6.28 10.72
C ALA A 909 56.91 -7.31 9.58
N ASP A 910 55.99 -7.00 8.68
CA ASP A 910 55.99 -6.98 7.19
C ASP A 910 54.58 -7.31 6.70
N GLY A 911 53.82 -6.45 5.99
CA GLY A 911 54.15 -5.92 4.68
C GLY A 911 53.36 -6.72 3.63
N PHE A 912 52.63 -5.99 2.82
CA PHE A 912 51.89 -6.32 1.56
C PHE A 912 50.40 -6.00 1.71
N GLY A 913 49.80 -5.05 1.00
CA GLY A 913 49.97 -4.65 -0.42
C GLY A 913 48.75 -5.05 -1.21
N ASP A 914 47.99 -4.06 -1.64
CA ASP A 914 47.09 -4.00 -2.80
C ASP A 914 46.43 -5.27 -3.32
N LEU A 915 45.09 -5.26 -3.25
CA LEU A 915 44.20 -5.47 -4.41
C LEU A 915 42.77 -5.07 -4.00
#